data_72648da630e21f4d50609d0ef209d76e
#
_entry.id   72648da630e21f4d50609d0ef209d76e
#
_cell.length_a   1.000
_cell.length_b   1.000
_cell.length_c   1.000
_cell.angle_alpha   90.00
_cell.angle_beta   90.00
_cell.angle_gamma   90.00
#
_symmetry.space_group_name_H-M   'P 1'
#
loop_
_entity.id
_entity.type
_entity.pdbx_description
1 polymer ?
#
loop_
_entity_poly.entity_id
_entity_poly.type
_entity_poly.pdbx_seq_one_letter_code
_entity_poly.pdbx_strand_id
1 'polypeptide(L)'
;AVELVARGAESADAVIYYTTDLSPVDPESSPEYTGEAITVSETTVVKFKAVVPTGAGGAGGAGGAGGAPAPEPIEAEGSEGYTLAEGPAAEIYEQWASSGHGDMTSEPWRHWDEDGDVSNRCAQCHTATGFLEYAANGLVENNQPLPLGLECQACHTGSPSTYFNATYRVNLEPVAFPVNDAEGTDPSLSLFGSSNMCLVCHQGRASGPTLQDRIDSGNLGFLNIHYYAAAASLFGSEAQAGYEYEGKEYIPRNTYPSHPDEFSTCEGCHMTNAENGEPHTWIPEIANCQGCHSGGDSFETLGGSPAENFTGIQTLVPELYAAIQDYAATEIGVPIVYDDTRYPYWFTDMGDRYNSFDETLLKAAYNYQVALKDPNGYLHNGSYIQQIVYDSTEDLTGEAPSVPVIGRGDLTMDGSGIGALTSASGKTKQWQLSGHGAADGEPFRHWDEDEVVSGSCTQCHSTNGFAEYAMGEDTTSQLPLSAVGCTSCHNQFNLYTNAESRYDAQGMNPALEPVEFPSGDTATLGNDSNICMGCHQGRASGQTVANATPNGTVQDPDYDSFNFINIHYYAVGATFFGSEVNGGYEYEGESYVGQNRFGIHEALEPAEGLVDCIGCHMNADDAEPAKHTFVPKIADCNACHQGGSFISMSGSPAIFYQQIEALKSELLAAIQAYATTGALPINSPIVYDSVAYPYWFKDNGQGANYGNRYVDANFDMLTAMYNYQVAAKDPGGYIHNGVYISQLLYDSIVTMGGTPSVQPRP
;
A
#
# COMPACT_ATOMS: atom_id res chain seq x y z
N ALA A 1 13.29 -27.56 -30.28
CA ALA A 1 13.01 -29.00 -30.10
C ALA A 1 11.77 -29.15 -29.21
N VAL A 2 11.00 -30.16 -29.49
CA VAL A 2 9.74 -30.44 -28.77
C VAL A 2 9.88 -31.74 -28.02
N GLU A 3 9.51 -31.76 -26.75
CA GLU A 3 9.44 -32.95 -25.91
C GLU A 3 7.97 -33.24 -25.57
N LEU A 4 7.57 -34.51 -25.65
CA LEU A 4 6.24 -34.97 -25.31
C LEU A 4 6.28 -35.71 -23.99
N VAL A 5 5.43 -35.34 -23.04
CA VAL A 5 5.35 -35.97 -21.72
C VAL A 5 3.92 -36.37 -21.42
N ALA A 6 3.69 -37.63 -21.13
CA ALA A 6 2.40 -38.11 -20.63
C ALA A 6 2.30 -37.79 -19.13
N ARG A 7 1.14 -37.28 -18.70
CA ARG A 7 0.84 -36.97 -17.29
C ARG A 7 -0.48 -37.62 -16.88
N GLY A 8 -0.66 -37.83 -15.59
CA GLY A 8 -1.82 -38.46 -15.00
C GLY A 8 -1.49 -39.79 -14.31
N ALA A 9 -2.46 -40.38 -13.63
CA ALA A 9 -2.29 -41.60 -12.79
C ALA A 9 -1.70 -42.83 -13.50
N GLU A 10 -1.86 -42.91 -14.83
CA GLU A 10 -1.40 -44.04 -15.64
C GLU A 10 -0.28 -43.65 -16.63
N SER A 11 0.35 -42.49 -16.45
CA SER A 11 1.35 -41.94 -17.37
C SER A 11 2.62 -42.79 -17.51
N ALA A 12 2.96 -43.56 -16.48
CA ALA A 12 4.18 -44.40 -16.48
C ALA A 12 4.16 -45.51 -17.53
N ASP A 13 2.96 -45.97 -17.93
CA ASP A 13 2.75 -47.05 -18.91
C ASP A 13 2.26 -46.52 -20.27
N ALA A 14 2.15 -45.20 -20.43
CA ALA A 14 1.65 -44.58 -21.67
C ALA A 14 2.73 -44.59 -22.77
N VAL A 15 2.34 -45.01 -23.95
CA VAL A 15 3.11 -44.88 -25.19
C VAL A 15 2.58 -43.67 -25.97
N ILE A 16 3.47 -42.74 -26.32
CA ILE A 16 3.10 -41.53 -27.07
C ILE A 16 3.46 -41.72 -28.54
N TYR A 17 2.50 -41.52 -29.42
CA TYR A 17 2.68 -41.46 -30.87
C TYR A 17 2.52 -40.02 -31.35
N TYR A 18 3.22 -39.65 -32.42
CA TYR A 18 3.14 -38.27 -32.93
C TYR A 18 3.26 -38.19 -34.45
N THR A 19 2.80 -37.08 -35.03
CA THR A 19 3.04 -36.70 -36.43
C THR A 19 3.43 -35.20 -36.49
N THR A 20 4.20 -34.82 -37.49
CA THR A 20 4.63 -33.43 -37.75
C THR A 20 4.17 -32.88 -39.09
N ASP A 21 3.31 -33.60 -39.81
CA ASP A 21 2.86 -33.33 -41.20
C ASP A 21 1.35 -33.10 -41.31
N LEU A 22 0.68 -32.78 -40.18
CA LEU A 22 -0.78 -32.61 -40.09
C LEU A 22 -1.62 -33.88 -40.26
N SER A 23 -1.01 -35.04 -40.54
CA SER A 23 -1.73 -36.30 -40.61
C SER A 23 -2.37 -36.66 -39.25
N PRO A 24 -3.47 -37.45 -39.23
CA PRO A 24 -3.97 -38.01 -37.98
C PRO A 24 -2.93 -38.92 -37.32
N VAL A 25 -2.86 -38.90 -36.00
CA VAL A 25 -1.98 -39.81 -35.25
C VAL A 25 -2.67 -41.19 -35.18
N ASP A 26 -2.02 -42.20 -35.70
CA ASP A 26 -2.49 -43.59 -35.69
C ASP A 26 -1.44 -44.48 -35.00
N PRO A 27 -1.72 -45.08 -33.84
CA PRO A 27 -0.76 -45.94 -33.14
C PRO A 27 -0.18 -47.08 -33.92
N GLU A 28 -0.86 -47.52 -35.00
CA GLU A 28 -0.37 -48.62 -35.86
C GLU A 28 0.67 -48.17 -36.90
N SER A 29 0.70 -46.85 -37.23
CA SER A 29 1.50 -46.29 -38.32
C SER A 29 2.34 -45.06 -37.98
N SER A 30 1.98 -44.32 -36.94
CA SER A 30 2.72 -43.12 -36.51
C SER A 30 3.96 -43.49 -35.70
N PRO A 31 5.04 -42.70 -35.78
CA PRO A 31 6.23 -42.91 -34.96
C PRO A 31 5.91 -42.83 -33.46
N GLU A 32 6.51 -43.75 -32.72
CA GLU A 32 6.51 -43.72 -31.24
C GLU A 32 7.53 -42.72 -30.75
N TYR A 33 7.18 -41.92 -29.75
CA TYR A 33 8.08 -40.96 -29.09
C TYR A 33 8.98 -41.71 -28.10
N THR A 34 10.28 -41.64 -28.33
CA THR A 34 11.29 -42.42 -27.57
C THR A 34 11.97 -41.61 -26.48
N GLY A 35 11.49 -40.39 -26.21
CA GLY A 35 12.11 -39.46 -25.25
C GLY A 35 13.23 -38.58 -25.86
N GLU A 36 13.53 -38.75 -27.17
CA GLU A 36 14.44 -37.84 -27.85
C GLU A 36 13.66 -36.63 -28.40
N ALA A 37 14.22 -35.41 -28.19
CA ALA A 37 13.57 -34.19 -28.63
C ALA A 37 13.25 -34.18 -30.13
N ILE A 38 11.99 -33.92 -30.48
CA ILE A 38 11.52 -33.80 -31.86
C ILE A 38 12.07 -32.48 -32.43
N THR A 39 12.93 -32.55 -33.42
CA THR A 39 13.46 -31.35 -34.08
C THR A 39 12.46 -30.82 -35.10
N VAL A 40 12.01 -29.60 -34.89
CA VAL A 40 11.16 -28.83 -35.81
C VAL A 40 12.02 -27.84 -36.56
N SER A 41 12.14 -27.93 -37.86
CA SER A 41 12.97 -27.06 -38.71
C SER A 41 12.18 -25.98 -39.47
N GLU A 42 10.87 -26.03 -39.37
CA GLU A 42 9.92 -25.05 -39.97
C GLU A 42 8.64 -25.01 -39.13
N THR A 43 7.85 -23.96 -39.29
CA THR A 43 6.57 -23.84 -38.60
C THR A 43 5.71 -25.05 -38.87
N THR A 44 5.29 -25.77 -37.83
CA THR A 44 4.58 -27.04 -37.96
C THR A 44 3.58 -27.24 -36.81
N VAL A 45 2.71 -28.19 -36.97
CA VAL A 45 1.81 -28.68 -35.90
C VAL A 45 2.25 -30.09 -35.53
N VAL A 46 2.62 -30.29 -34.28
CA VAL A 46 2.85 -31.61 -33.70
C VAL A 46 1.52 -32.12 -33.19
N LYS A 47 1.00 -33.19 -33.78
CA LYS A 47 -0.14 -33.94 -33.23
C LYS A 47 0.39 -35.14 -32.47
N PHE A 48 -0.26 -35.47 -31.37
CA PHE A 48 0.14 -36.57 -30.55
C PHE A 48 -1.07 -37.34 -30.01
N LYS A 49 -0.85 -38.60 -29.67
CA LYS A 49 -1.81 -39.50 -29.05
C LYS A 49 -1.07 -40.32 -28.01
N ALA A 50 -1.47 -40.23 -26.77
CA ALA A 50 -0.98 -41.09 -25.69
C ALA A 50 -1.94 -42.27 -25.52
N VAL A 51 -1.42 -43.49 -25.52
CA VAL A 51 -2.16 -44.70 -25.36
C VAL A 51 -1.61 -45.54 -24.24
N VAL A 52 -2.42 -45.87 -23.23
CA VAL A 52 -2.05 -46.83 -22.19
C VAL A 52 -2.48 -48.22 -22.64
N PRO A 53 -1.54 -49.16 -22.92
CA PRO A 53 -1.89 -50.50 -23.38
C PRO A 53 -2.69 -51.28 -22.33
N THR A 54 -3.73 -51.98 -22.78
CA THR A 54 -4.49 -52.89 -21.93
C THR A 54 -3.61 -54.06 -21.48
N GLY A 55 -3.16 -54.07 -20.22
CA GLY A 55 -2.35 -55.15 -19.68
C GLY A 55 -1.30 -54.73 -18.67
N ALA A 56 -1.07 -53.43 -18.47
CA ALA A 56 -0.09 -52.93 -17.50
C ALA A 56 -0.55 -52.98 -16.03
N GLY A 57 -1.81 -53.38 -15.79
CA GLY A 57 -2.37 -53.51 -14.43
C GLY A 57 -2.13 -54.86 -13.80
N GLY A 58 -1.14 -54.92 -12.91
CA GLY A 58 -0.97 -55.82 -11.76
C GLY A 58 -1.39 -57.29 -11.86
N ALA A 59 -0.41 -58.17 -11.95
CA ALA A 59 -0.55 -59.59 -11.68
C ALA A 59 -1.04 -59.84 -10.23
N GLY A 60 -2.31 -60.23 -10.07
CA GLY A 60 -2.80 -60.63 -8.74
C GLY A 60 -4.25 -61.10 -8.73
N GLY A 61 -4.52 -62.39 -8.99
CA GLY A 61 -5.76 -63.05 -8.62
C GLY A 61 -6.41 -63.94 -9.64
N ALA A 62 -6.03 -65.20 -9.63
CA ALA A 62 -6.70 -66.26 -10.40
C ALA A 62 -8.13 -66.52 -9.88
N GLY A 63 -9.09 -66.58 -10.78
CA GLY A 63 -10.32 -67.35 -10.55
C GLY A 63 -11.62 -66.66 -10.92
N GLY A 64 -12.21 -66.95 -12.07
CA GLY A 64 -13.62 -66.71 -12.36
C GLY A 64 -13.93 -66.49 -13.83
N ALA A 65 -14.39 -67.59 -14.51
CA ALA A 65 -14.83 -67.52 -15.88
C ALA A 65 -16.09 -66.66 -16.06
N GLY A 66 -16.01 -65.66 -16.88
CA GLY A 66 -17.13 -64.85 -17.34
C GLY A 66 -16.58 -63.76 -18.23
N GLY A 67 -16.58 -63.95 -19.58
CA GLY A 67 -16.00 -63.06 -20.54
C GLY A 67 -16.66 -61.69 -20.55
N ALA A 68 -16.06 -60.74 -19.82
CA ALA A 68 -16.20 -59.34 -20.12
C ALA A 68 -15.28 -59.00 -21.29
N PRO A 69 -15.65 -58.08 -22.20
CA PRO A 69 -14.76 -57.58 -23.23
C PRO A 69 -13.55 -56.98 -22.53
N ALA A 70 -12.37 -57.11 -23.13
CA ALA A 70 -11.15 -56.48 -22.66
C ALA A 70 -11.42 -54.96 -22.50
N PRO A 71 -10.97 -54.33 -21.43
CA PRO A 71 -11.09 -52.89 -21.31
C PRO A 71 -10.45 -52.23 -22.52
N GLU A 72 -11.12 -51.21 -23.07
CA GLU A 72 -10.57 -50.43 -24.17
C GLU A 72 -9.35 -49.64 -23.64
N PRO A 73 -8.33 -49.39 -24.49
CA PRO A 73 -7.18 -48.61 -24.12
C PRO A 73 -7.61 -47.19 -23.75
N ILE A 74 -6.98 -46.61 -22.74
CA ILE A 74 -7.16 -45.20 -22.39
C ILE A 74 -6.36 -44.40 -23.42
N GLU A 75 -7.03 -43.51 -24.13
CA GLU A 75 -6.44 -42.68 -25.16
C GLU A 75 -6.65 -41.19 -24.84
N ALA A 76 -5.58 -40.41 -24.99
CA ALA A 76 -5.63 -38.97 -24.98
C ALA A 76 -5.02 -38.42 -26.27
N GLU A 77 -5.71 -37.54 -26.95
CA GLU A 77 -5.24 -36.91 -28.18
C GLU A 77 -5.06 -35.41 -27.98
N GLY A 78 -4.03 -34.84 -28.60
CA GLY A 78 -3.79 -33.39 -28.62
C GLY A 78 -3.06 -32.96 -29.89
N SER A 79 -3.05 -31.66 -30.11
CA SER A 79 -2.23 -31.04 -31.15
C SER A 79 -1.72 -29.70 -30.69
N GLU A 80 -0.45 -29.42 -30.98
CA GLU A 80 0.19 -28.16 -30.64
C GLU A 80 0.84 -27.60 -31.90
N GLY A 81 0.60 -26.32 -32.17
CA GLY A 81 1.21 -25.58 -33.25
C GLY A 81 2.49 -24.91 -32.82
N TYR A 82 3.61 -25.26 -33.44
CA TYR A 82 4.90 -24.62 -33.18
C TYR A 82 5.26 -23.67 -34.31
N THR A 83 5.45 -22.40 -33.97
CA THR A 83 6.01 -21.43 -34.87
C THR A 83 7.47 -21.25 -34.49
N LEU A 84 8.38 -21.42 -35.45
CA LEU A 84 9.79 -21.13 -35.16
C LEU A 84 9.95 -19.64 -34.89
N ALA A 85 10.38 -19.33 -33.71
CA ALA A 85 10.76 -17.97 -33.34
C ALA A 85 12.26 -17.80 -33.61
N GLU A 86 12.62 -16.72 -34.30
CA GLU A 86 14.01 -16.25 -34.45
C GLU A 86 14.15 -14.90 -33.73
N GLY A 87 15.35 -14.61 -33.22
CA GLY A 87 15.64 -13.35 -32.55
C GLY A 87 14.97 -13.22 -31.16
N PRO A 88 14.50 -12.03 -30.77
CA PRO A 88 14.03 -11.73 -29.39
C PRO A 88 12.96 -12.68 -28.88
N ALA A 89 12.12 -13.22 -29.76
CA ALA A 89 11.06 -14.15 -29.38
C ALA A 89 11.58 -15.50 -28.87
N ALA A 90 12.67 -16.01 -29.44
CA ALA A 90 13.30 -17.23 -28.96
C ALA A 90 13.96 -17.01 -27.60
N GLU A 91 14.60 -15.86 -27.41
CA GLU A 91 15.23 -15.48 -26.15
C GLU A 91 14.21 -15.35 -25.02
N ILE A 92 13.06 -14.69 -25.28
CA ILE A 92 11.96 -14.58 -24.31
C ILE A 92 11.42 -15.97 -23.92
N TYR A 93 11.23 -16.88 -24.89
CA TYR A 93 10.79 -18.23 -24.59
C TYR A 93 11.80 -19.00 -23.73
N GLU A 94 13.11 -18.90 -24.04
CA GLU A 94 14.16 -19.56 -23.26
C GLU A 94 14.23 -19.02 -21.84
N GLN A 95 14.06 -17.70 -21.66
CA GLN A 95 13.99 -17.07 -20.35
C GLN A 95 12.78 -17.59 -19.56
N TRP A 96 11.59 -17.56 -20.16
CA TRP A 96 10.37 -18.10 -19.54
C TRP A 96 10.53 -19.57 -19.16
N ALA A 97 11.01 -20.41 -20.07
CA ALA A 97 11.16 -21.86 -19.84
C ALA A 97 12.18 -22.19 -18.72
N SER A 98 13.14 -21.29 -18.47
CA SER A 98 14.11 -21.43 -17.39
C SER A 98 13.63 -20.83 -16.06
N SER A 99 12.52 -20.11 -16.05
CA SER A 99 11.94 -19.46 -14.87
C SER A 99 11.07 -20.41 -14.06
N GLY A 100 10.76 -20.05 -12.81
CA GLY A 100 9.80 -20.79 -11.99
C GLY A 100 8.39 -20.87 -12.60
N HIS A 101 8.03 -19.91 -13.48
CA HIS A 101 6.74 -19.93 -14.19
C HIS A 101 6.71 -20.94 -15.35
N GLY A 102 7.85 -21.22 -15.96
CA GLY A 102 7.96 -22.12 -17.11
C GLY A 102 8.61 -23.47 -16.82
N ASP A 103 9.20 -23.68 -15.63
CA ASP A 103 9.84 -24.96 -15.27
C ASP A 103 8.81 -26.06 -14.99
N MET A 104 8.36 -26.71 -16.06
CA MET A 104 7.37 -27.78 -16.02
C MET A 104 7.83 -29.03 -15.25
N THR A 105 9.07 -29.10 -14.78
CA THR A 105 9.58 -30.20 -13.97
C THR A 105 9.43 -29.97 -12.48
N SER A 106 9.11 -28.74 -12.10
CA SER A 106 8.99 -28.33 -10.69
C SER A 106 7.65 -28.74 -10.08
N GLU A 107 7.65 -28.87 -8.75
CA GLU A 107 6.50 -29.32 -7.96
C GLU A 107 5.21 -28.50 -8.21
N PRO A 108 5.25 -27.16 -8.33
CA PRO A 108 4.04 -26.38 -8.60
C PRO A 108 3.24 -26.78 -9.84
N TRP A 109 3.90 -27.41 -10.80
CA TRP A 109 3.28 -27.83 -12.06
C TRP A 109 3.05 -29.35 -12.16
N ARG A 110 3.60 -30.12 -11.22
CA ARG A 110 3.54 -31.58 -11.20
C ARG A 110 2.73 -32.19 -10.06
N HIS A 111 2.35 -31.35 -9.10
CA HIS A 111 1.67 -31.79 -7.87
C HIS A 111 0.42 -32.67 -8.14
N TRP A 112 -0.29 -32.39 -9.22
CA TRP A 112 -1.55 -33.07 -9.58
C TRP A 112 -1.40 -34.12 -10.66
N ASP A 113 -0.20 -34.52 -11.02
CA ASP A 113 0.01 -35.54 -12.07
C ASP A 113 -0.72 -36.85 -11.76
N GLU A 114 -0.81 -37.23 -10.47
CA GLU A 114 -1.54 -38.43 -10.06
C GLU A 114 -3.07 -38.22 -10.02
N ASP A 115 -3.53 -37.00 -9.82
CA ASP A 115 -4.96 -36.66 -9.72
C ASP A 115 -5.60 -36.51 -11.11
N GLY A 116 -4.82 -36.12 -12.11
CA GLY A 116 -5.26 -35.97 -13.49
C GLY A 116 -5.88 -34.63 -13.83
N ASP A 117 -6.22 -33.81 -12.83
CA ASP A 117 -6.65 -32.44 -12.99
C ASP A 117 -6.24 -31.56 -11.77
N VAL A 118 -6.22 -30.24 -11.94
CA VAL A 118 -5.99 -29.30 -10.87
C VAL A 118 -7.33 -28.82 -10.32
N SER A 119 -7.53 -28.98 -9.01
CA SER A 119 -8.78 -28.55 -8.40
C SER A 119 -9.01 -27.05 -8.57
N ASN A 120 -10.27 -26.63 -8.72
CA ASN A 120 -10.65 -25.22 -8.89
C ASN A 120 -10.09 -24.28 -7.82
N ARG A 121 -9.84 -24.78 -6.59
CA ARG A 121 -9.26 -24.00 -5.48
C ARG A 121 -7.76 -23.69 -5.67
N CYS A 122 -7.08 -24.43 -6.54
CA CYS A 122 -5.65 -24.29 -6.80
C CYS A 122 -5.38 -23.73 -8.20
N ALA A 123 -6.32 -23.95 -9.12
CA ALA A 123 -6.17 -23.67 -10.54
C ALA A 123 -5.99 -22.20 -10.89
N GLN A 124 -6.51 -21.29 -10.06
CA GLN A 124 -6.29 -19.84 -10.20
C GLN A 124 -4.80 -19.47 -10.34
N CYS A 125 -3.93 -20.16 -9.59
CA CYS A 125 -2.50 -19.88 -9.54
C CYS A 125 -1.66 -20.95 -10.27
N HIS A 126 -2.17 -22.16 -10.40
CA HIS A 126 -1.40 -23.31 -10.88
C HIS A 126 -1.80 -23.78 -12.29
N THR A 127 -2.65 -23.05 -13.01
CA THR A 127 -2.94 -23.27 -14.44
C THR A 127 -3.19 -21.94 -15.15
N ALA A 128 -2.75 -21.80 -16.38
CA ALA A 128 -3.07 -20.62 -17.19
C ALA A 128 -4.58 -20.53 -17.48
N THR A 129 -5.25 -21.67 -17.71
CA THR A 129 -6.70 -21.72 -17.95
C THR A 129 -7.52 -21.30 -16.74
N GLY A 130 -7.12 -21.72 -15.54
CA GLY A 130 -7.76 -21.28 -14.30
C GLY A 130 -7.52 -19.80 -14.01
N PHE A 131 -6.32 -19.30 -14.28
CA PHE A 131 -6.05 -17.86 -14.20
C PHE A 131 -6.94 -17.05 -15.15
N LEU A 132 -7.12 -17.50 -16.39
CA LEU A 132 -8.01 -16.87 -17.37
C LEU A 132 -9.47 -16.88 -16.93
N GLU A 133 -9.94 -17.98 -16.35
CA GLU A 133 -11.30 -18.08 -15.80
C GLU A 133 -11.46 -17.09 -14.61
N TYR A 134 -10.49 -17.04 -13.70
CA TYR A 134 -10.47 -16.06 -12.62
C TYR A 134 -10.47 -14.62 -13.12
N ALA A 135 -9.60 -14.28 -14.06
CA ALA A 135 -9.50 -12.94 -14.64
C ALA A 135 -10.80 -12.49 -15.34
N ALA A 136 -11.61 -13.44 -15.84
CA ALA A 136 -12.88 -13.15 -16.49
C ALA A 136 -14.08 -13.08 -15.52
N ASN A 137 -14.06 -13.86 -14.44
CA ASN A 137 -15.23 -14.10 -13.59
C ASN A 137 -15.01 -13.81 -12.10
N GLY A 138 -13.78 -13.49 -11.68
CA GLY A 138 -13.40 -13.30 -10.29
C GLY A 138 -13.28 -14.59 -9.47
N LEU A 139 -13.50 -15.76 -10.10
CA LEU A 139 -13.40 -17.09 -9.46
C LEU A 139 -13.16 -18.17 -10.49
N VAL A 140 -12.69 -19.34 -10.06
CA VAL A 140 -12.56 -20.57 -10.87
C VAL A 140 -13.65 -21.55 -10.45
N GLU A 141 -14.58 -21.87 -11.35
CA GLU A 141 -15.73 -22.71 -11.03
C GLU A 141 -15.40 -24.22 -11.13
N ASN A 142 -14.56 -24.60 -12.11
CA ASN A 142 -14.31 -25.97 -12.43
C ASN A 142 -12.84 -26.36 -12.26
N ASN A 143 -12.59 -27.66 -12.02
CA ASN A 143 -11.24 -28.20 -12.10
C ASN A 143 -10.66 -27.98 -13.50
N GLN A 144 -9.36 -27.77 -13.56
CA GLN A 144 -8.64 -27.40 -14.77
C GLN A 144 -7.71 -28.55 -15.23
N PRO A 145 -7.39 -28.62 -16.53
CA PRO A 145 -6.39 -29.58 -17.03
C PRO A 145 -5.03 -29.42 -16.35
N LEU A 146 -4.22 -30.46 -16.36
CA LEU A 146 -2.84 -30.42 -15.88
C LEU A 146 -2.05 -29.30 -16.59
N PRO A 147 -1.28 -28.49 -15.84
CA PRO A 147 -0.61 -27.32 -16.39
C PRO A 147 0.66 -27.66 -17.17
N LEU A 148 0.99 -26.81 -18.13
CA LEU A 148 2.26 -26.77 -18.85
C LEU A 148 3.11 -25.57 -18.41
N GLY A 149 3.14 -25.29 -17.10
CA GLY A 149 3.65 -24.04 -16.55
C GLY A 149 2.59 -22.94 -16.57
N LEU A 150 2.98 -21.71 -16.21
CA LEU A 150 2.15 -20.52 -16.38
C LEU A 150 2.40 -19.97 -17.79
N GLU A 151 1.54 -20.31 -18.73
CA GLU A 151 1.71 -20.00 -20.15
C GLU A 151 1.54 -18.51 -20.45
N CYS A 152 2.09 -18.03 -21.57
CA CYS A 152 2.10 -16.63 -22.00
C CYS A 152 0.73 -15.94 -21.93
N GLN A 153 -0.34 -16.68 -22.25
CA GLN A 153 -1.72 -16.18 -22.24
C GLN A 153 -2.23 -15.77 -20.85
N ALA A 154 -1.61 -16.22 -19.78
CA ALA A 154 -1.95 -15.75 -18.43
C ALA A 154 -1.63 -14.24 -18.28
N CYS A 155 -0.50 -13.80 -18.79
CA CYS A 155 -0.02 -12.43 -18.66
C CYS A 155 -0.33 -11.56 -19.89
N HIS A 156 -0.39 -12.12 -21.08
CA HIS A 156 -0.59 -11.39 -22.33
C HIS A 156 -1.98 -11.61 -22.93
N THR A 157 -2.54 -10.53 -23.52
CA THR A 157 -3.76 -10.60 -24.32
C THR A 157 -3.40 -10.73 -25.79
N GLY A 158 -4.08 -11.58 -26.51
CA GLY A 158 -3.87 -11.77 -27.97
C GLY A 158 -3.80 -13.23 -28.36
N SER A 159 -3.21 -13.51 -29.52
CA SER A 159 -2.93 -14.87 -30.01
C SER A 159 -1.43 -15.16 -29.93
N PRO A 160 -1.01 -16.43 -29.93
CA PRO A 160 0.41 -16.79 -29.90
C PRO A 160 1.28 -16.06 -30.94
N SER A 161 0.74 -15.77 -32.12
CA SER A 161 1.44 -15.03 -33.18
C SER A 161 1.57 -13.52 -32.91
N THR A 162 0.89 -13.00 -31.90
CA THR A 162 0.86 -11.57 -31.56
C THR A 162 1.43 -11.29 -30.17
N TYR A 163 1.80 -12.28 -29.36
CA TYR A 163 2.30 -12.08 -27.99
C TYR A 163 3.56 -11.19 -27.94
N PHE A 164 4.39 -11.20 -28.95
CA PHE A 164 5.60 -10.36 -29.02
C PHE A 164 5.33 -8.86 -29.28
N ASN A 165 4.10 -8.51 -29.64
CA ASN A 165 3.58 -7.15 -29.71
C ASN A 165 2.34 -7.02 -28.81
N ALA A 166 2.16 -7.92 -27.88
CA ALA A 166 0.96 -7.99 -27.08
C ALA A 166 1.03 -6.99 -25.92
N THR A 167 -0.10 -6.38 -25.66
CA THR A 167 -0.32 -5.64 -24.44
C THR A 167 -0.48 -6.61 -23.27
N TYR A 168 0.05 -6.22 -22.13
CA TYR A 168 -0.21 -6.92 -20.86
C TYR A 168 -1.70 -6.92 -20.54
N ARG A 169 -2.14 -7.82 -19.65
CA ARG A 169 -3.45 -7.72 -19.02
C ARG A 169 -3.41 -6.61 -17.97
N VAL A 170 -3.75 -5.42 -18.37
CA VAL A 170 -3.69 -4.23 -17.50
C VAL A 170 -4.98 -3.95 -16.72
N ASN A 171 -6.07 -4.65 -16.99
CA ASN A 171 -7.40 -4.37 -16.45
C ASN A 171 -7.89 -5.51 -15.54
N LEU A 172 -7.03 -6.05 -14.69
CA LEU A 172 -7.51 -6.86 -13.59
C LEU A 172 -8.04 -5.93 -12.51
N GLU A 173 -9.27 -6.18 -12.06
CA GLU A 173 -9.85 -5.56 -10.87
C GLU A 173 -8.91 -5.71 -9.68
N PRO A 174 -9.03 -4.87 -8.66
CA PRO A 174 -8.30 -5.07 -7.42
C PRO A 174 -8.43 -6.51 -6.92
N VAL A 175 -7.34 -7.10 -6.48
CA VAL A 175 -7.27 -8.51 -6.11
C VAL A 175 -7.72 -8.68 -4.66
N ALA A 176 -8.72 -9.55 -4.43
CA ALA A 176 -9.16 -9.89 -3.08
C ALA A 176 -8.10 -10.76 -2.39
N PHE A 177 -7.60 -10.29 -1.24
CA PHE A 177 -6.67 -11.04 -0.40
C PHE A 177 -7.43 -11.93 0.60
N PRO A 178 -6.83 -13.01 1.08
CA PRO A 178 -7.51 -13.98 1.95
C PRO A 178 -7.70 -13.44 3.38
N VAL A 179 -8.42 -12.34 3.52
CA VAL A 179 -8.82 -11.74 4.80
C VAL A 179 -10.32 -11.91 4.92
N ASN A 180 -10.76 -12.79 5.81
CA ASN A 180 -12.18 -12.91 6.12
C ASN A 180 -12.52 -11.86 7.19
N ASP A 181 -13.06 -10.72 6.80
CA ASP A 181 -13.71 -9.88 7.78
C ASP A 181 -15.13 -10.41 8.08
N ALA A 182 -15.62 -10.09 9.27
CA ALA A 182 -16.96 -10.51 9.70
C ALA A 182 -18.09 -9.88 8.86
N GLU A 183 -17.77 -8.95 7.99
CA GLU A 183 -18.67 -8.20 7.11
C GLU A 183 -18.65 -8.75 5.67
N GLY A 184 -17.69 -9.66 5.35
CA GLY A 184 -17.55 -10.29 4.03
C GLY A 184 -16.97 -9.37 2.97
N THR A 185 -16.28 -8.32 3.38
CA THR A 185 -15.53 -7.41 2.52
C THR A 185 -14.05 -7.73 2.66
N ASP A 186 -13.57 -8.73 1.90
CA ASP A 186 -12.13 -8.95 1.80
C ASP A 186 -11.46 -7.71 1.22
N PRO A 187 -10.30 -7.26 1.76
CA PRO A 187 -9.61 -6.13 1.19
C PRO A 187 -9.19 -6.44 -0.23
N SER A 188 -9.76 -5.71 -1.17
CA SER A 188 -9.32 -5.75 -2.55
C SER A 188 -8.19 -4.76 -2.73
N LEU A 189 -6.98 -5.29 -2.91
CA LEU A 189 -5.75 -4.51 -3.00
C LEU A 189 -5.24 -4.43 -4.44
N SER A 190 -4.68 -3.30 -4.80
CA SER A 190 -4.19 -3.05 -6.15
C SER A 190 -2.82 -2.37 -6.13
N LEU A 191 -1.96 -2.75 -7.07
CA LEU A 191 -0.79 -1.98 -7.48
C LEU A 191 -1.04 -1.23 -8.78
N PHE A 192 -2.25 -1.32 -9.29
CA PHE A 192 -2.71 -0.75 -10.55
C PHE A 192 -1.92 -1.22 -11.78
N GLY A 193 -2.55 -1.24 -12.92
CA GLY A 193 -1.92 -1.69 -14.16
C GLY A 193 -1.59 -3.20 -14.17
N SER A 194 -0.46 -3.55 -14.78
CA SER A 194 -0.07 -4.94 -15.02
C SER A 194 0.36 -5.72 -13.78
N SER A 195 0.82 -5.05 -12.72
CA SER A 195 1.24 -5.72 -11.48
C SER A 195 0.12 -6.48 -10.77
N ASN A 196 -1.15 -6.12 -11.00
CA ASN A 196 -2.27 -6.87 -10.42
C ASN A 196 -2.30 -8.34 -10.85
N MET A 197 -1.76 -8.67 -12.02
CA MET A 197 -1.59 -10.09 -12.43
C MET A 197 -0.74 -10.87 -11.44
N CYS A 198 0.34 -10.28 -10.96
CA CYS A 198 1.25 -10.91 -10.01
C CYS A 198 0.56 -11.15 -8.67
N LEU A 199 -0.24 -10.17 -8.23
CA LEU A 199 -0.97 -10.25 -6.96
C LEU A 199 -1.88 -11.47 -6.89
N VAL A 200 -2.55 -11.85 -7.99
CA VAL A 200 -3.47 -12.99 -8.04
C VAL A 200 -2.85 -14.27 -7.49
N CYS A 201 -1.57 -14.52 -7.79
CA CYS A 201 -0.88 -15.74 -7.37
C CYS A 201 -0.01 -15.53 -6.13
N HIS A 202 0.57 -14.32 -5.97
CA HIS A 202 1.52 -14.01 -4.90
C HIS A 202 0.89 -13.39 -3.63
N GLN A 203 -0.45 -13.37 -3.52
CA GLN A 203 -1.19 -12.88 -2.36
C GLN A 203 -1.14 -13.82 -1.13
N GLY A 204 -0.72 -15.07 -1.31
CA GLY A 204 -0.83 -16.11 -0.28
C GLY A 204 -2.21 -16.79 -0.28
N ARG A 205 -2.43 -17.68 0.69
CA ARG A 205 -3.68 -18.48 0.86
C ARG A 205 -4.28 -18.37 2.26
N ALA A 206 -3.64 -17.62 3.13
CA ALA A 206 -4.06 -17.41 4.50
C ALA A 206 -3.53 -16.04 4.97
N SER A 207 -4.10 -15.55 6.05
CA SER A 207 -3.77 -14.27 6.68
C SER A 207 -3.92 -14.37 8.19
N GLY A 208 -3.56 -13.32 8.93
CA GLY A 208 -3.80 -13.20 10.36
C GLY A 208 -5.27 -13.40 10.74
N PRO A 209 -6.24 -12.70 10.08
CA PRO A 209 -7.67 -12.92 10.30
C PRO A 209 -8.13 -14.36 10.03
N THR A 210 -7.68 -15.00 8.96
CA THR A 210 -8.03 -16.41 8.70
C THR A 210 -7.47 -17.36 9.77
N LEU A 211 -6.35 -17.00 10.40
CA LEU A 211 -5.83 -17.71 11.56
C LEU A 211 -6.69 -17.47 12.78
N GLN A 212 -7.14 -16.22 13.04
CA GLN A 212 -8.02 -15.90 14.15
C GLN A 212 -9.34 -16.66 14.04
N ASP A 213 -9.96 -16.73 12.88
CA ASP A 213 -11.17 -17.54 12.63
C ASP A 213 -10.98 -19.01 12.98
N ARG A 214 -9.80 -19.57 12.70
CA ARG A 214 -9.46 -20.94 13.12
C ARG A 214 -9.38 -21.09 14.63
N ILE A 215 -8.74 -20.14 15.29
CA ILE A 215 -8.61 -20.11 16.75
C ILE A 215 -10.01 -20.04 17.37
N ASP A 216 -10.85 -19.11 16.92
CA ASP A 216 -12.21 -18.89 17.44
C ASP A 216 -13.12 -20.10 17.23
N SER A 217 -12.93 -20.83 16.13
CA SER A 217 -13.64 -22.09 15.88
C SER A 217 -13.09 -23.29 16.65
N GLY A 218 -12.01 -23.12 17.41
CA GLY A 218 -11.31 -24.18 18.13
C GLY A 218 -10.52 -25.14 17.25
N ASN A 219 -10.26 -24.78 15.99
CA ASN A 219 -9.44 -25.55 15.06
C ASN A 219 -7.97 -25.13 15.15
N LEU A 220 -7.26 -25.59 16.16
CA LEU A 220 -5.86 -25.27 16.41
C LEU A 220 -4.87 -26.08 15.55
N GLY A 221 -5.27 -26.42 14.34
CA GLY A 221 -4.39 -27.08 13.39
C GLY A 221 -3.52 -26.13 12.61
N PHE A 222 -2.35 -26.57 12.17
CA PHE A 222 -1.43 -25.80 11.36
C PHE A 222 -2.11 -25.13 10.15
N LEU A 223 -1.77 -23.85 9.93
CA LEU A 223 -2.18 -23.03 8.78
C LEU A 223 -0.93 -22.58 8.02
N ASN A 224 -1.00 -22.60 6.68
CA ASN A 224 0.11 -22.22 5.82
C ASN A 224 -0.28 -21.06 4.91
N ILE A 225 0.47 -19.97 4.97
CA ILE A 225 0.30 -18.83 4.05
C ILE A 225 0.58 -19.21 2.58
N HIS A 226 1.31 -20.28 2.34
CA HIS A 226 1.80 -20.76 1.06
C HIS A 226 3.10 -20.10 0.60
N TYR A 227 3.70 -20.61 -0.48
CA TYR A 227 5.02 -20.16 -0.94
C TYR A 227 4.94 -18.86 -1.75
N TYR A 228 6.00 -18.07 -1.67
CA TYR A 228 6.19 -16.83 -2.43
C TYR A 228 5.02 -15.86 -2.29
N ALA A 229 4.54 -15.69 -1.06
CA ALA A 229 3.47 -14.74 -0.73
C ALA A 229 4.02 -13.30 -0.69
N ALA A 230 4.78 -12.91 -1.72
CA ALA A 230 5.49 -11.64 -1.81
C ALA A 230 4.56 -10.43 -1.80
N ALA A 231 3.40 -10.54 -2.43
CA ALA A 231 2.38 -9.49 -2.41
C ALA A 231 1.79 -9.31 -1.01
N ALA A 232 1.54 -10.41 -0.27
CA ALA A 232 1.08 -10.29 1.11
C ALA A 232 2.12 -9.57 1.99
N SER A 233 3.41 -9.92 1.85
CA SER A 233 4.49 -9.20 2.54
C SER A 233 4.54 -7.73 2.15
N LEU A 234 4.47 -7.42 0.85
CA LEU A 234 4.52 -6.05 0.32
C LEU A 234 3.43 -5.16 0.92
N PHE A 235 2.19 -5.66 0.95
CA PHE A 235 1.05 -4.93 1.49
C PHE A 235 1.01 -4.89 3.03
N GLY A 236 1.77 -5.74 3.72
CA GLY A 236 1.92 -5.70 5.17
C GLY A 236 0.58 -5.74 5.90
N SER A 237 0.31 -4.73 6.73
CA SER A 237 -0.94 -4.66 7.50
C SER A 237 -2.20 -4.41 6.65
N GLU A 238 -2.09 -3.88 5.44
CA GLU A 238 -3.25 -3.78 4.54
C GLU A 238 -3.76 -5.17 4.13
N ALA A 239 -2.83 -6.13 3.89
CA ALA A 239 -3.15 -7.52 3.60
C ALA A 239 -3.26 -8.38 4.87
N GLN A 240 -2.85 -7.87 6.01
CA GLN A 240 -2.74 -8.60 7.28
C GLN A 240 -2.06 -9.97 7.11
N ALA A 241 -0.94 -9.98 6.37
CA ALA A 241 -0.25 -11.19 5.96
C ALA A 241 0.12 -12.11 7.14
N GLY A 242 0.66 -11.52 8.22
CA GLY A 242 0.95 -12.18 9.49
C GLY A 242 -0.21 -12.03 10.48
N TYR A 243 -0.10 -12.74 11.59
CA TYR A 243 -0.95 -12.48 12.75
C TYR A 243 -0.50 -11.19 13.44
N GLU A 244 -1.39 -10.24 13.53
CA GLU A 244 -1.15 -8.94 14.15
C GLU A 244 -1.75 -8.94 15.58
N TYR A 245 -0.92 -8.59 16.56
CA TYR A 245 -1.30 -8.67 17.98
C TYR A 245 -2.11 -7.43 18.39
N GLU A 246 -3.17 -7.65 19.16
CA GLU A 246 -4.09 -6.60 19.59
C GLU A 246 -3.36 -5.44 20.31
N GLY A 247 -3.73 -4.21 19.96
CA GLY A 247 -3.17 -2.98 20.54
C GLY A 247 -1.78 -2.58 20.02
N LYS A 248 -1.28 -3.26 19.00
CA LYS A 248 -0.04 -2.91 18.32
C LYS A 248 -0.33 -2.38 16.90
N GLU A 249 0.46 -1.44 16.44
CA GLU A 249 0.39 -0.88 15.09
C GLU A 249 1.45 -1.54 14.20
N TYR A 250 1.11 -1.77 12.94
CA TYR A 250 1.96 -2.44 11.95
C TYR A 250 2.14 -1.59 10.71
N ILE A 251 3.28 -1.74 10.06
CA ILE A 251 3.59 -1.04 8.82
C ILE A 251 2.69 -1.54 7.69
N PRO A 252 1.98 -0.64 6.99
CA PRO A 252 1.18 -0.99 5.81
C PRO A 252 2.08 -1.30 4.60
N ARG A 253 1.56 -1.16 3.37
CA ARG A 253 2.35 -1.43 2.16
C ARG A 253 3.65 -0.65 2.12
N ASN A 254 4.70 -1.29 1.62
CA ASN A 254 5.92 -0.62 1.30
C ASN A 254 5.78 0.09 -0.06
N THR A 255 5.81 1.41 -0.05
CA THR A 255 5.68 2.24 -1.25
C THR A 255 7.03 2.58 -1.89
N TYR A 256 8.12 2.04 -1.38
CA TYR A 256 9.48 2.34 -1.84
C TYR A 256 9.74 3.85 -1.99
N PRO A 257 9.62 4.62 -0.92
CA PRO A 257 9.48 6.09 -0.94
C PRO A 257 10.65 6.85 -1.54
N SER A 258 11.79 6.18 -1.72
CA SER A 258 13.01 6.76 -2.31
C SER A 258 13.21 6.35 -3.78
N HIS A 259 12.32 5.52 -4.32
CA HIS A 259 12.39 5.08 -5.70
C HIS A 259 11.48 5.90 -6.60
N PRO A 260 11.79 6.04 -7.89
CA PRO A 260 10.82 6.46 -8.91
C PRO A 260 9.62 5.50 -8.93
N ASP A 261 8.43 6.00 -9.31
CA ASP A 261 7.19 5.21 -9.30
C ASP A 261 7.28 3.92 -10.14
N GLU A 262 8.08 3.92 -11.21
CA GLU A 262 8.34 2.74 -12.02
C GLU A 262 8.97 1.57 -11.25
N PHE A 263 9.71 1.86 -10.15
CA PHE A 263 10.29 0.85 -9.27
C PHE A 263 9.40 0.55 -8.04
N SER A 264 8.18 1.05 -8.02
CA SER A 264 7.21 0.77 -6.96
C SER A 264 6.24 -0.36 -7.32
N THR A 265 6.45 -1.01 -8.48
CA THR A 265 5.63 -2.10 -9.01
C THR A 265 6.43 -3.42 -9.13
N CYS A 266 5.71 -4.53 -9.28
CA CYS A 266 6.37 -5.83 -9.42
C CYS A 266 7.25 -5.89 -10.68
N GLU A 267 6.73 -5.47 -11.82
CA GLU A 267 7.49 -5.46 -13.07
C GLU A 267 8.62 -4.43 -13.06
N GLY A 268 8.48 -3.35 -12.31
CA GLY A 268 9.53 -2.33 -12.15
C GLY A 268 10.82 -2.87 -11.53
N CYS A 269 10.75 -3.95 -10.73
CA CYS A 269 11.91 -4.64 -10.19
C CYS A 269 12.19 -5.97 -10.93
N HIS A 270 11.13 -6.76 -11.21
CA HIS A 270 11.26 -8.14 -11.69
C HIS A 270 11.35 -8.26 -13.21
N MET A 271 10.99 -7.22 -13.98
CA MET A 271 11.00 -7.22 -15.44
C MET A 271 11.82 -6.08 -16.04
N THR A 272 12.58 -5.32 -15.25
CA THR A 272 13.48 -4.29 -15.80
C THR A 272 14.75 -4.89 -16.35
N ASN A 273 14.98 -4.69 -17.65
CA ASN A 273 16.30 -4.83 -18.24
C ASN A 273 16.48 -3.79 -19.34
N ALA A 274 17.39 -2.86 -19.12
CA ALA A 274 17.51 -1.66 -19.93
C ALA A 274 18.10 -1.89 -21.34
N GLU A 275 18.77 -3.00 -21.62
CA GLU A 275 19.54 -3.13 -22.88
C GLU A 275 18.94 -4.10 -23.91
N ASN A 276 18.13 -5.12 -23.53
CA ASN A 276 17.74 -6.19 -24.44
C ASN A 276 16.26 -6.63 -24.41
N GLY A 277 15.38 -5.87 -23.78
CA GLY A 277 13.98 -6.23 -23.61
C GLY A 277 13.66 -6.75 -22.21
N GLU A 278 12.37 -6.86 -21.87
CA GLU A 278 11.91 -7.24 -20.54
C GLU A 278 12.26 -8.70 -20.23
N PRO A 279 12.99 -8.98 -19.13
CA PRO A 279 13.43 -10.34 -18.82
C PRO A 279 12.27 -11.20 -18.34
N HIS A 280 12.01 -12.31 -19.02
CA HIS A 280 10.99 -13.28 -18.62
C HIS A 280 11.52 -14.37 -17.67
N THR A 281 12.61 -14.06 -16.97
CA THR A 281 13.10 -14.87 -15.84
C THR A 281 12.46 -14.46 -14.53
N TRP A 282 11.91 -13.23 -14.44
CA TRP A 282 11.40 -12.57 -13.24
C TRP A 282 12.42 -12.46 -12.09
N ILE A 283 13.70 -12.57 -12.40
CA ILE A 283 14.78 -12.41 -11.44
C ILE A 283 15.35 -11.00 -11.61
N PRO A 284 15.23 -10.13 -10.57
CA PRO A 284 15.80 -8.79 -10.63
C PRO A 284 17.33 -8.84 -10.81
N GLU A 285 17.86 -7.93 -11.61
CA GLU A 285 19.31 -7.79 -11.76
C GLU A 285 19.86 -6.79 -10.74
N ILE A 286 20.77 -7.23 -9.90
CA ILE A 286 21.40 -6.40 -8.87
C ILE A 286 22.08 -5.16 -9.44
N ALA A 287 22.59 -5.23 -10.67
CA ALA A 287 23.24 -4.11 -11.34
C ALA A 287 22.30 -2.89 -11.49
N ASN A 288 20.99 -3.11 -11.63
CA ASN A 288 19.99 -2.04 -11.70
C ASN A 288 19.87 -1.28 -10.37
N CYS A 289 20.16 -1.96 -9.25
CA CYS A 289 20.07 -1.38 -7.91
C CYS A 289 21.38 -0.68 -7.49
N GLN A 290 22.54 -1.16 -7.98
CA GLN A 290 23.87 -0.69 -7.58
C GLN A 290 24.18 0.75 -8.01
N GLY A 291 23.41 1.32 -8.95
CA GLY A 291 23.51 2.73 -9.32
C GLY A 291 23.21 3.68 -8.17
N CYS A 292 22.31 3.27 -7.26
CA CYS A 292 21.86 4.05 -6.08
C CYS A 292 22.27 3.39 -4.77
N HIS A 293 22.23 2.06 -4.67
CA HIS A 293 22.63 1.29 -3.49
C HIS A 293 24.11 0.94 -3.54
N SER A 294 24.93 1.63 -2.74
CA SER A 294 26.38 1.40 -2.71
C SER A 294 26.73 0.12 -1.95
N GLY A 295 27.64 -0.66 -2.52
CA GLY A 295 28.31 -1.80 -1.88
C GLY A 295 27.47 -3.07 -1.81
N GLY A 296 28.05 -4.18 -2.14
CA GLY A 296 27.46 -5.50 -2.09
C GLY A 296 27.23 -6.12 -3.47
N ASP A 297 27.59 -7.42 -3.56
CA ASP A 297 27.43 -8.21 -4.77
C ASP A 297 26.13 -9.07 -4.72
N SER A 298 25.29 -8.85 -3.71
CA SER A 298 24.00 -9.53 -3.53
C SER A 298 22.97 -8.61 -2.91
N PHE A 299 21.68 -8.94 -3.04
CA PHE A 299 20.58 -8.14 -2.48
C PHE A 299 20.66 -8.02 -0.95
N GLU A 300 21.16 -9.05 -0.27
CA GLU A 300 21.33 -9.09 1.19
C GLU A 300 22.44 -8.13 1.68
N THR A 301 23.34 -7.74 0.80
CA THR A 301 24.48 -6.86 1.10
C THR A 301 24.37 -5.49 0.47
N LEU A 302 23.29 -5.20 -0.29
CA LEU A 302 23.01 -3.86 -0.81
C LEU A 302 22.88 -2.85 0.34
N GLY A 303 23.61 -1.75 0.25
CA GLY A 303 23.65 -0.73 1.29
C GLY A 303 22.26 -0.13 1.58
N GLY A 304 22.05 0.29 2.83
CA GLY A 304 20.81 0.90 3.28
C GLY A 304 19.79 -0.12 3.80
N SER A 305 18.49 0.20 3.63
CA SER A 305 17.39 -0.61 4.18
C SER A 305 17.41 -2.09 3.79
N PRO A 306 17.81 -2.50 2.56
CA PRO A 306 17.91 -3.91 2.21
C PRO A 306 18.78 -4.71 3.17
N ALA A 307 20.04 -4.31 3.35
CA ALA A 307 20.98 -5.02 4.22
C ALA A 307 20.59 -4.96 5.70
N GLU A 308 20.04 -3.84 6.16
CA GLU A 308 19.59 -3.70 7.54
C GLU A 308 18.38 -4.59 7.84
N ASN A 309 17.39 -4.60 6.94
CA ASN A 309 16.23 -5.47 7.06
C ASN A 309 16.60 -6.94 6.99
N PHE A 310 17.50 -7.31 6.07
CA PHE A 310 18.03 -8.68 5.98
C PHE A 310 18.69 -9.09 7.29
N THR A 311 19.59 -8.28 7.83
CA THR A 311 20.30 -8.56 9.09
C THR A 311 19.31 -8.67 10.26
N GLY A 312 18.31 -7.79 10.32
CA GLY A 312 17.28 -7.83 11.35
C GLY A 312 16.45 -9.12 11.30
N ILE A 313 15.95 -9.50 10.13
CA ILE A 313 15.16 -10.72 9.93
C ILE A 313 16.03 -11.96 10.20
N GLN A 314 17.28 -11.97 9.70
CA GLN A 314 18.22 -13.08 9.92
C GLN A 314 18.53 -13.31 11.40
N THR A 315 18.41 -12.28 12.23
CA THR A 315 18.59 -12.39 13.67
C THR A 315 17.29 -12.82 14.37
N LEU A 316 16.17 -12.16 14.05
CA LEU A 316 14.90 -12.35 14.74
C LEU A 316 14.24 -13.70 14.44
N VAL A 317 14.33 -14.21 13.20
CA VAL A 317 13.67 -15.47 12.84
C VAL A 317 14.25 -16.67 13.60
N PRO A 318 15.57 -16.83 13.76
CA PRO A 318 16.13 -17.87 14.65
C PRO A 318 15.76 -17.70 16.13
N GLU A 319 15.65 -16.44 16.63
CA GLU A 319 15.17 -16.18 17.99
C GLU A 319 13.75 -16.65 18.19
N LEU A 320 12.84 -16.32 17.23
CA LEU A 320 11.46 -16.81 17.23
C LEU A 320 11.40 -18.34 17.18
N TYR A 321 12.22 -18.97 16.34
CA TYR A 321 12.25 -20.42 16.28
C TYR A 321 12.68 -21.07 17.60
N ALA A 322 13.69 -20.52 18.25
CA ALA A 322 14.13 -20.98 19.56
C ALA A 322 13.02 -20.79 20.63
N ALA A 323 12.31 -19.65 20.61
CA ALA A 323 11.18 -19.40 21.50
C ALA A 323 10.02 -20.39 21.26
N ILE A 324 9.69 -20.69 20.00
CA ILE A 324 8.69 -21.72 19.62
C ILE A 324 9.08 -23.07 20.20
N GLN A 325 10.35 -23.47 20.07
CA GLN A 325 10.83 -24.76 20.58
C GLN A 325 10.79 -24.84 22.11
N ASP A 326 11.22 -23.77 22.78
CA ASP A 326 11.22 -23.71 24.24
C ASP A 326 9.78 -23.73 24.79
N TYR A 327 8.90 -22.91 24.26
CA TYR A 327 7.49 -22.87 24.64
C TYR A 327 6.80 -24.23 24.43
N ALA A 328 7.01 -24.86 23.29
CA ALA A 328 6.44 -26.18 23.01
C ALA A 328 6.95 -27.26 23.98
N ALA A 329 8.21 -27.17 24.40
CA ALA A 329 8.79 -28.12 25.32
C ALA A 329 8.36 -27.87 26.79
N THR A 330 8.27 -26.59 27.21
CA THR A 330 8.05 -26.21 28.61
C THR A 330 6.58 -26.05 28.97
N GLU A 331 5.81 -25.34 28.14
CA GLU A 331 4.40 -25.01 28.42
C GLU A 331 3.46 -26.06 27.86
N ILE A 332 3.72 -26.57 26.62
CA ILE A 332 2.89 -27.61 26.02
C ILE A 332 3.35 -29.02 26.45
N GLY A 333 4.65 -29.20 26.70
CA GLY A 333 5.24 -30.48 27.06
C GLY A 333 5.43 -31.46 25.90
N VAL A 334 5.33 -30.97 24.64
CA VAL A 334 5.56 -31.73 23.43
C VAL A 334 6.57 -30.96 22.57
N PRO A 335 7.82 -31.39 22.47
CA PRO A 335 8.83 -30.72 21.65
C PRO A 335 8.43 -30.63 20.17
N ILE A 336 8.76 -29.51 19.53
CA ILE A 336 8.43 -29.20 18.14
C ILE A 336 9.69 -29.00 17.30
N VAL A 337 9.64 -29.45 16.04
CA VAL A 337 10.70 -29.30 15.04
C VAL A 337 10.10 -28.82 13.73
N TYR A 338 10.78 -27.92 13.04
CA TYR A 338 10.43 -27.45 11.72
C TYR A 338 11.26 -28.17 10.64
N ASP A 339 10.61 -28.71 9.62
CA ASP A 339 11.21 -29.34 8.44
C ASP A 339 10.59 -28.74 7.18
N ASP A 340 11.35 -27.87 6.48
CA ASP A 340 10.90 -27.14 5.30
C ASP A 340 10.72 -27.99 4.06
N THR A 341 11.24 -29.21 4.09
CA THR A 341 11.18 -30.17 2.98
C THR A 341 9.95 -31.05 2.98
N ARG A 342 9.18 -31.02 4.08
CA ARG A 342 8.09 -31.98 4.29
C ARG A 342 6.83 -31.32 4.85
N TYR A 343 5.71 -31.35 4.11
CA TYR A 343 4.40 -30.88 4.60
C TYR A 343 3.89 -31.76 5.75
N PRO A 344 3.31 -31.24 6.85
CA PRO A 344 2.94 -29.84 7.11
C PRO A 344 4.03 -29.01 7.84
N TYR A 345 5.28 -29.31 7.68
CA TYR A 345 6.49 -28.60 8.15
C TYR A 345 6.75 -28.69 9.67
N TRP A 346 5.72 -28.78 10.51
CA TRP A 346 5.83 -28.89 11.93
C TRP A 346 5.63 -30.33 12.40
N PHE A 347 6.63 -30.86 13.08
CA PHE A 347 6.68 -32.23 13.56
C PHE A 347 7.09 -32.26 15.03
N THR A 348 6.79 -33.37 15.70
CA THR A 348 7.40 -33.69 16.99
C THR A 348 8.87 -34.06 16.78
N ASP A 349 9.65 -34.09 17.86
CA ASP A 349 11.04 -34.57 17.83
C ASP A 349 11.14 -36.08 17.42
N MET A 350 10.03 -36.79 17.48
CA MET A 350 9.91 -38.19 17.03
C MET A 350 9.57 -38.30 15.54
N GLY A 351 9.31 -37.17 14.84
CA GLY A 351 9.00 -37.10 13.42
C GLY A 351 7.53 -37.27 13.06
N ASP A 352 6.63 -37.33 14.04
CA ASP A 352 5.19 -37.33 13.81
C ASP A 352 4.69 -35.91 13.57
N ARG A 353 3.61 -35.74 12.78
CA ARG A 353 2.96 -34.43 12.59
C ARG A 353 2.63 -33.78 13.94
N TYR A 354 2.99 -32.52 14.10
CA TYR A 354 2.67 -31.77 15.31
C TYR A 354 1.20 -31.35 15.32
N ASN A 355 0.47 -31.73 16.36
CA ASN A 355 -0.96 -31.47 16.53
C ASN A 355 -1.29 -30.85 17.90
N SER A 356 -0.28 -30.49 18.69
CA SER A 356 -0.44 -30.01 20.06
C SER A 356 -0.32 -28.47 20.17
N PHE A 357 -0.76 -27.75 19.15
CA PHE A 357 -0.77 -26.29 19.22
C PHE A 357 -1.83 -25.81 20.22
N ASP A 358 -1.47 -24.84 21.04
CA ASP A 358 -2.40 -23.89 21.64
C ASP A 358 -2.46 -22.61 20.77
N GLU A 359 -3.23 -21.64 21.21
CA GLU A 359 -3.43 -20.38 20.49
C GLU A 359 -2.10 -19.61 20.32
N THR A 360 -1.32 -19.45 21.40
CA THR A 360 -0.07 -18.70 21.43
C THR A 360 0.99 -19.33 20.50
N LEU A 361 1.18 -20.64 20.61
CA LEU A 361 2.12 -21.38 19.77
C LEU A 361 1.71 -21.34 18.28
N LEU A 362 0.39 -21.41 18.02
CA LEU A 362 -0.12 -21.42 16.64
C LEU A 362 0.10 -20.07 15.93
N LYS A 363 -0.12 -18.94 16.64
CA LYS A 363 0.15 -17.58 16.16
C LYS A 363 1.63 -17.41 15.81
N ALA A 364 2.50 -17.81 16.72
CA ALA A 364 3.95 -17.72 16.51
C ALA A 364 4.45 -18.63 15.37
N ALA A 365 3.95 -19.86 15.30
CA ALA A 365 4.28 -20.79 14.22
C ALA A 365 3.79 -20.32 12.86
N TYR A 366 2.66 -19.61 12.80
CA TYR A 366 2.15 -18.98 11.58
C TYR A 366 3.05 -17.81 11.14
N ASN A 367 3.38 -16.88 12.03
CA ASN A 367 4.25 -15.73 11.73
C ASN A 367 5.67 -16.18 11.33
N TYR A 368 6.18 -17.24 11.94
CA TYR A 368 7.42 -17.88 11.51
C TYR A 368 7.35 -18.34 10.04
N GLN A 369 6.22 -18.95 9.65
CA GLN A 369 5.99 -19.37 8.26
C GLN A 369 5.88 -18.17 7.30
N VAL A 370 5.21 -17.09 7.70
CA VAL A 370 5.12 -15.86 6.89
C VAL A 370 6.52 -15.35 6.56
N ALA A 371 7.40 -15.26 7.56
CA ALA A 371 8.76 -14.78 7.37
C ALA A 371 9.63 -15.71 6.48
N LEU A 372 9.34 -17.02 6.43
CA LEU A 372 10.11 -17.97 5.63
C LEU A 372 9.57 -18.15 4.21
N LYS A 373 8.24 -17.97 4.00
CA LYS A 373 7.59 -18.25 2.72
C LYS A 373 7.72 -17.13 1.70
N ASP A 374 8.20 -15.96 2.12
CA ASP A 374 8.74 -14.92 1.27
C ASP A 374 10.24 -14.74 1.56
N PRO A 375 11.13 -15.46 0.88
CA PRO A 375 12.57 -15.40 1.13
C PRO A 375 13.17 -13.99 0.99
N ASN A 376 12.53 -13.14 0.21
CA ASN A 376 12.93 -11.76 -0.05
C ASN A 376 12.03 -10.74 0.67
N GLY A 377 11.32 -11.15 1.71
CA GLY A 377 10.47 -10.28 2.52
C GLY A 377 11.20 -9.05 3.07
N TYR A 378 12.54 -9.13 3.25
CA TYR A 378 13.37 -7.99 3.63
C TYR A 378 13.43 -6.88 2.57
N LEU A 379 13.20 -7.20 1.28
CA LEU A 379 13.04 -6.24 0.19
C LEU A 379 11.58 -5.80 0.04
N HIS A 380 10.64 -6.73 0.12
CA HIS A 380 9.23 -6.44 -0.10
C HIS A 380 8.66 -5.56 1.01
N ASN A 381 8.79 -5.94 2.28
CA ASN A 381 8.43 -5.12 3.44
C ASN A 381 9.11 -5.62 4.72
N GLY A 382 10.42 -5.40 4.80
CA GLY A 382 11.23 -5.90 5.90
C GLY A 382 10.83 -5.35 7.27
N SER A 383 10.29 -4.14 7.34
CA SER A 383 9.80 -3.55 8.58
C SER A 383 8.60 -4.32 9.14
N TYR A 384 7.63 -4.66 8.30
CA TYR A 384 6.46 -5.45 8.67
C TYR A 384 6.85 -6.86 9.14
N ILE A 385 7.71 -7.55 8.35
CA ILE A 385 8.16 -8.89 8.72
C ILE A 385 8.87 -8.90 10.07
N GLN A 386 9.73 -7.91 10.34
CA GLN A 386 10.38 -7.77 11.64
C GLN A 386 9.38 -7.55 12.77
N GLN A 387 8.32 -6.75 12.56
CA GLN A 387 7.28 -6.49 13.58
C GLN A 387 6.54 -7.76 13.98
N ILE A 388 6.05 -8.55 13.01
CA ILE A 388 5.29 -9.77 13.32
C ILE A 388 6.17 -10.84 14.00
N VAL A 389 7.45 -10.93 13.64
CA VAL A 389 8.40 -11.87 14.23
C VAL A 389 8.77 -11.42 15.66
N TYR A 390 9.02 -10.13 15.85
CA TYR A 390 9.31 -9.55 17.16
C TYR A 390 8.17 -9.82 18.15
N ASP A 391 6.93 -9.46 17.76
CA ASP A 391 5.77 -9.60 18.63
C ASP A 391 5.46 -11.06 18.96
N SER A 392 5.67 -11.98 18.03
CA SER A 392 5.52 -13.41 18.28
C SER A 392 6.54 -13.93 19.30
N THR A 393 7.77 -13.42 19.24
CA THR A 393 8.81 -13.79 20.22
C THR A 393 8.48 -13.22 21.60
N GLU A 394 8.06 -11.95 21.66
CA GLU A 394 7.65 -11.32 22.91
C GLU A 394 6.43 -12.00 23.54
N ASP A 395 5.43 -12.42 22.74
CA ASP A 395 4.24 -13.13 23.22
C ASP A 395 4.57 -14.50 23.81
N LEU A 396 5.51 -15.24 23.20
CA LEU A 396 5.97 -16.55 23.71
C LEU A 396 6.81 -16.44 24.97
N THR A 397 7.69 -15.42 25.07
CA THR A 397 8.73 -15.36 26.09
C THR A 397 8.42 -14.38 27.22
N GLY A 398 7.56 -13.39 26.97
CA GLY A 398 7.35 -12.24 27.85
C GLY A 398 8.53 -11.26 27.88
N GLU A 399 9.53 -11.43 27.01
CA GLU A 399 10.73 -10.60 26.94
C GLU A 399 10.94 -10.06 25.54
N ALA A 400 11.45 -8.82 25.45
CA ALA A 400 11.76 -8.18 24.17
C ALA A 400 12.90 -8.91 23.45
N PRO A 401 12.80 -9.18 22.13
CA PRO A 401 13.89 -9.72 21.31
C PRO A 401 15.15 -8.84 21.30
N SER A 402 16.26 -9.41 20.84
CA SER A 402 17.60 -8.78 20.89
C SER A 402 17.76 -7.59 19.93
N VAL A 403 16.97 -7.53 18.85
CA VAL A 403 17.04 -6.48 17.83
C VAL A 403 15.85 -5.50 18.02
N PRO A 404 16.11 -4.20 18.13
CA PRO A 404 15.05 -3.20 18.19
C PRO A 404 14.34 -3.12 16.84
N VAL A 405 13.00 -3.06 16.87
CA VAL A 405 12.14 -3.00 15.70
C VAL A 405 11.30 -1.73 15.74
N ILE A 406 11.07 -1.14 14.58
CA ILE A 406 10.25 0.08 14.45
C ILE A 406 8.87 -0.12 15.09
N GLY A 407 8.45 0.85 15.91
CA GLY A 407 7.19 0.79 16.66
C GLY A 407 7.19 -0.20 17.83
N ARG A 408 8.37 -0.71 18.26
CA ARG A 408 8.52 -1.64 19.41
C ARG A 408 9.61 -1.17 20.36
N GLY A 409 9.42 -1.44 21.64
CA GLY A 409 10.37 -1.06 22.69
C GLY A 409 10.57 0.46 22.74
N ASP A 410 11.85 0.87 22.74
CA ASP A 410 12.22 2.28 22.73
C ASP A 410 12.04 2.98 21.37
N LEU A 411 11.68 2.23 20.30
CA LEU A 411 11.42 2.75 18.96
C LEU A 411 9.91 2.97 18.72
N THR A 412 9.31 3.82 19.52
CA THR A 412 7.86 4.05 19.51
C THR A 412 7.36 4.81 18.28
N MET A 413 6.08 4.62 17.93
CA MET A 413 5.43 5.25 16.77
C MET A 413 5.35 6.79 16.90
N ASP A 414 5.41 7.35 18.10
CA ASP A 414 5.46 8.80 18.32
C ASP A 414 6.85 9.43 18.06
N GLY A 415 7.80 8.63 17.58
CA GLY A 415 9.16 9.07 17.26
C GLY A 415 10.07 9.20 18.48
N SER A 416 9.62 8.88 19.70
CA SER A 416 10.51 8.81 20.86
C SER A 416 11.42 7.58 20.73
N GLY A 417 12.71 7.72 21.06
CA GLY A 417 13.69 6.63 20.94
C GLY A 417 14.32 6.46 19.55
N ILE A 418 13.73 7.01 18.49
CA ILE A 418 14.24 6.92 17.11
C ILE A 418 15.51 7.78 16.90
N GLY A 419 15.87 8.65 17.81
CA GLY A 419 17.07 9.49 17.72
C GLY A 419 18.40 8.74 17.56
N ALA A 420 18.42 7.42 17.79
CA ALA A 420 19.57 6.57 17.50
C ALA A 420 19.70 6.16 16.03
N LEU A 421 18.65 6.35 15.21
CA LEU A 421 18.63 5.98 13.79
C LEU A 421 19.06 7.17 12.91
N THR A 422 20.32 7.55 12.99
CA THR A 422 20.91 8.66 12.22
C THR A 422 21.24 8.30 10.78
N SER A 423 21.10 7.01 10.41
CA SER A 423 21.32 6.52 9.06
C SER A 423 20.17 6.91 8.12
N ALA A 424 20.40 6.81 6.81
CA ALA A 424 19.34 7.01 5.81
C ALA A 424 18.15 6.05 6.03
N SER A 425 18.42 4.81 6.41
CA SER A 425 17.41 3.83 6.80
C SER A 425 16.60 4.28 8.03
N GLY A 426 17.25 4.89 9.02
CA GLY A 426 16.54 5.49 10.16
C GLY A 426 15.57 6.58 9.74
N LYS A 427 15.94 7.45 8.79
CA LYS A 427 15.05 8.48 8.24
C LYS A 427 13.88 7.88 7.47
N THR A 428 14.11 6.81 6.69
CA THR A 428 13.03 6.08 6.01
C THR A 428 12.04 5.50 7.02
N LYS A 429 12.52 4.90 8.10
CA LYS A 429 11.66 4.37 9.18
C LYS A 429 10.88 5.47 9.89
N GLN A 430 11.50 6.64 10.15
CA GLN A 430 10.78 7.80 10.68
C GLN A 430 9.68 8.28 9.72
N TRP A 431 9.98 8.36 8.42
CA TRP A 431 9.02 8.73 7.40
C TRP A 431 7.85 7.75 7.33
N GLN A 432 8.09 6.44 7.38
CA GLN A 432 7.04 5.41 7.39
C GLN A 432 6.05 5.57 8.57
N LEU A 433 6.49 6.17 9.67
CA LEU A 433 5.65 6.48 10.83
C LEU A 433 4.92 7.82 10.73
N SER A 434 5.18 8.60 9.69
CA SER A 434 4.56 9.91 9.49
C SER A 434 3.28 9.82 8.68
N GLY A 435 2.44 10.86 8.75
CA GLY A 435 1.28 10.99 7.87
C GLY A 435 1.65 11.02 6.38
N HIS A 436 2.88 11.39 6.03
CA HIS A 436 3.37 11.36 4.65
C HIS A 436 3.66 9.94 4.16
N GLY A 437 3.98 9.03 5.06
CA GLY A 437 4.27 7.63 4.77
C GLY A 437 3.10 6.67 5.02
N ALA A 438 1.96 7.15 5.53
CA ALA A 438 0.77 6.34 5.82
C ALA A 438 0.06 5.95 4.50
N ALA A 439 0.63 4.99 3.80
CA ALA A 439 0.18 4.57 2.47
C ALA A 439 -1.25 4.00 2.45
N ASP A 440 -1.74 3.50 3.58
CA ASP A 440 -3.11 3.02 3.81
C ASP A 440 -4.10 4.14 4.16
N GLY A 441 -3.60 5.36 4.37
CA GLY A 441 -4.43 6.51 4.73
C GLY A 441 -5.31 7.01 3.58
N GLU A 442 -6.49 7.53 3.91
CA GLU A 442 -7.45 8.12 2.96
C GLU A 442 -6.81 9.09 1.95
N PRO A 443 -5.82 9.93 2.30
CA PRO A 443 -5.17 10.81 1.33
C PRO A 443 -4.49 10.10 0.16
N PHE A 444 -4.18 8.81 0.30
CA PHE A 444 -3.49 8.01 -0.71
C PHE A 444 -4.35 6.87 -1.26
N ARG A 445 -5.48 6.56 -0.59
CA ARG A 445 -6.43 5.51 -1.00
C ARG A 445 -7.70 6.06 -1.66
N HIS A 446 -7.90 7.38 -1.61
CA HIS A 446 -9.09 8.06 -2.12
C HIS A 446 -9.41 7.75 -3.59
N TRP A 447 -8.41 7.48 -4.40
CA TRP A 447 -8.54 7.24 -5.85
C TRP A 447 -8.41 5.76 -6.24
N ASP A 448 -8.47 4.84 -5.30
CA ASP A 448 -8.32 3.41 -5.61
C ASP A 448 -9.44 2.91 -6.54
N GLU A 449 -10.67 3.41 -6.37
CA GLU A 449 -11.79 3.08 -7.26
C GLU A 449 -11.66 3.77 -8.63
N ASP A 450 -11.06 4.95 -8.70
CA ASP A 450 -10.86 5.71 -9.93
C ASP A 450 -9.60 5.25 -10.70
N GLU A 451 -8.70 4.54 -10.05
CA GLU A 451 -7.39 4.09 -10.55
C GLU A 451 -6.49 5.22 -11.04
N VAL A 452 -6.83 6.46 -10.75
CA VAL A 452 -6.06 7.64 -11.20
C VAL A 452 -6.23 8.82 -10.25
N VAL A 453 -5.12 9.37 -9.78
CA VAL A 453 -5.06 10.68 -9.15
C VAL A 453 -5.05 11.73 -10.25
N SER A 454 -6.08 12.58 -10.31
CA SER A 454 -6.15 13.62 -11.36
C SER A 454 -5.03 14.65 -11.21
N GLY A 455 -4.54 15.23 -12.32
CA GLY A 455 -3.48 16.23 -12.32
C GLY A 455 -3.71 17.40 -11.35
N SER A 456 -4.96 17.80 -11.12
CA SER A 456 -5.31 18.85 -10.15
C SER A 456 -5.12 18.44 -8.67
N CYS A 457 -4.89 17.15 -8.38
CA CYS A 457 -4.68 16.61 -7.05
C CYS A 457 -3.25 16.10 -6.83
N THR A 458 -2.55 15.72 -7.91
CA THR A 458 -1.22 15.10 -7.85
C THR A 458 -0.15 15.98 -7.24
N GLN A 459 -0.28 17.30 -7.30
CA GLN A 459 0.61 18.22 -6.59
C GLN A 459 0.79 17.85 -5.10
N CYS A 460 -0.27 17.38 -4.44
CA CYS A 460 -0.26 17.10 -3.00
C CYS A 460 -0.36 15.60 -2.69
N HIS A 461 -0.88 14.79 -3.61
CA HIS A 461 -1.22 13.39 -3.38
C HIS A 461 -0.40 12.41 -4.25
N SER A 462 0.71 12.87 -4.83
CA SER A 462 1.62 12.06 -5.62
C SER A 462 3.04 12.60 -5.53
N THR A 463 4.01 11.70 -5.40
CA THR A 463 5.44 12.05 -5.40
C THR A 463 5.85 12.73 -6.71
N ASN A 464 5.47 12.14 -7.85
CA ASN A 464 5.82 12.69 -9.17
C ASN A 464 5.09 13.98 -9.47
N GLY A 465 3.80 14.08 -9.16
CA GLY A 465 3.04 15.31 -9.36
C GLY A 465 3.57 16.48 -8.53
N PHE A 466 4.06 16.23 -7.30
CA PHE A 466 4.76 17.29 -6.54
C PHE A 466 6.08 17.68 -7.20
N ALA A 467 6.83 16.72 -7.75
CA ALA A 467 8.07 17.01 -8.46
C ALA A 467 7.83 17.89 -9.70
N GLU A 468 6.80 17.58 -10.52
CA GLU A 468 6.37 18.40 -11.65
C GLU A 468 6.03 19.82 -11.20
N TYR A 469 5.19 19.96 -10.16
CA TYR A 469 4.85 21.25 -9.59
C TYR A 469 6.09 22.04 -9.12
N ALA A 470 7.00 21.41 -8.38
CA ALA A 470 8.20 22.07 -7.88
C ALA A 470 9.15 22.53 -8.99
N MET A 471 9.10 21.89 -10.16
CA MET A 471 9.82 22.31 -11.35
C MET A 471 9.09 23.40 -12.16
N GLY A 472 7.87 23.79 -11.76
CA GLY A 472 7.04 24.75 -12.45
C GLY A 472 6.41 24.19 -13.73
N GLU A 473 6.24 22.89 -13.80
CA GLU A 473 5.58 22.18 -14.87
C GLU A 473 4.09 21.97 -14.56
N ASP A 474 3.28 21.74 -15.60
CA ASP A 474 1.88 21.35 -15.40
C ASP A 474 1.82 19.95 -14.80
N THR A 475 1.11 19.81 -13.71
CA THR A 475 0.92 18.50 -13.03
C THR A 475 0.07 17.55 -13.87
N THR A 476 0.56 16.33 -14.06
CA THR A 476 -0.10 15.29 -14.85
C THR A 476 -0.85 14.30 -13.95
N SER A 477 -1.81 13.57 -14.53
CA SER A 477 -2.49 12.50 -13.80
C SER A 477 -1.53 11.35 -13.54
N GLN A 478 -1.57 10.80 -12.32
CA GLN A 478 -0.69 9.74 -11.83
C GLN A 478 -1.50 8.53 -11.35
N LEU A 479 -0.89 7.36 -11.29
CA LEU A 479 -1.48 6.20 -10.61
C LEU A 479 -1.42 6.41 -9.09
N PRO A 480 -2.41 5.91 -8.30
CA PRO A 480 -2.42 6.04 -6.84
C PRO A 480 -1.47 5.03 -6.16
N LEU A 481 -0.21 4.99 -6.59
CA LEU A 481 0.78 4.01 -6.16
C LEU A 481 1.52 4.41 -4.88
N SER A 482 1.75 5.70 -4.67
CA SER A 482 2.68 6.18 -3.64
C SER A 482 2.04 7.17 -2.67
N ALA A 483 2.54 7.15 -1.45
CA ALA A 483 2.42 8.27 -0.52
C ALA A 483 3.34 9.43 -0.95
N VAL A 484 3.53 10.46 -0.13
CA VAL A 484 4.50 11.54 -0.39
C VAL A 484 5.90 11.04 -0.10
N GLY A 485 6.62 10.61 -1.12
CA GLY A 485 7.94 9.99 -1.01
C GLY A 485 9.08 11.00 -0.84
N CYS A 486 10.29 10.46 -0.65
CA CYS A 486 11.48 11.26 -0.38
C CYS A 486 11.79 12.25 -1.50
N THR A 487 11.56 11.88 -2.75
CA THR A 487 11.82 12.72 -3.92
C THR A 487 10.83 13.88 -4.09
N SER A 488 9.76 13.94 -3.31
CA SER A 488 8.94 15.16 -3.19
C SER A 488 9.74 16.31 -2.57
N CYS A 489 10.54 16.02 -1.54
CA CYS A 489 11.31 17.03 -0.80
C CYS A 489 12.78 17.12 -1.22
N HIS A 490 13.35 16.03 -1.74
CA HIS A 490 14.75 15.92 -2.14
C HIS A 490 14.87 15.71 -3.65
N ASN A 491 15.85 16.34 -4.29
CA ASN A 491 16.04 16.30 -5.73
C ASN A 491 17.08 15.28 -6.21
N GLN A 492 17.72 14.54 -5.30
CA GLN A 492 18.77 13.57 -5.62
C GLN A 492 18.38 12.16 -5.22
N PHE A 493 18.65 11.20 -6.10
CA PHE A 493 18.48 9.78 -5.84
C PHE A 493 19.48 9.23 -4.83
N ASN A 494 20.65 9.85 -4.67
CA ASN A 494 21.63 9.41 -3.69
C ASN A 494 21.37 10.05 -2.31
N LEU A 495 20.26 9.71 -1.70
CA LEU A 495 19.84 10.20 -0.39
C LEU A 495 20.79 9.78 0.76
N TYR A 496 21.69 8.82 0.51
CA TYR A 496 22.56 8.26 1.54
C TYR A 496 23.82 9.09 1.79
N THR A 497 24.28 9.87 0.81
CA THR A 497 25.54 10.62 0.92
C THR A 497 25.36 12.14 0.93
N ASN A 498 24.42 12.70 0.16
CA ASN A 498 24.18 14.13 0.04
C ASN A 498 22.74 14.35 -0.48
N ALA A 499 21.74 14.24 0.41
CA ALA A 499 20.37 14.59 0.06
C ALA A 499 20.25 16.12 -0.01
N GLU A 500 20.22 16.69 -1.20
CA GLU A 500 19.90 18.10 -1.40
C GLU A 500 18.39 18.31 -1.35
N SER A 501 17.97 19.38 -0.72
CA SER A 501 16.58 19.85 -0.75
C SER A 501 16.20 20.29 -2.16
N ARG A 502 14.94 20.06 -2.56
CA ARG A 502 14.40 20.62 -3.81
C ARG A 502 14.41 22.15 -3.82
N TYR A 503 14.36 22.77 -2.65
CA TYR A 503 14.45 24.22 -2.54
C TYR A 503 15.82 24.76 -2.95
N ASP A 504 16.90 24.09 -2.52
CA ASP A 504 18.28 24.52 -2.79
C ASP A 504 18.78 24.18 -4.20
N ALA A 505 18.08 23.32 -4.95
CA ALA A 505 18.46 22.95 -6.29
C ALA A 505 18.34 24.13 -7.26
N GLN A 506 19.45 24.66 -7.72
CA GLN A 506 19.47 25.77 -8.66
C GLN A 506 18.66 25.43 -9.94
N GLY A 507 17.56 26.16 -10.15
CA GLY A 507 16.70 26.04 -11.31
C GLY A 507 15.67 24.91 -11.27
N MET A 508 15.51 24.24 -10.12
CA MET A 508 14.58 23.11 -9.97
C MET A 508 13.37 23.42 -9.06
N ASN A 509 13.18 24.69 -8.69
CA ASN A 509 12.13 25.08 -7.74
C ASN A 509 11.35 26.36 -8.09
N PRO A 510 11.02 26.65 -9.36
CA PRO A 510 10.42 27.94 -9.70
C PRO A 510 9.04 28.16 -9.07
N ALA A 511 8.30 27.10 -8.70
CA ALA A 511 7.00 27.21 -8.05
C ALA A 511 7.10 27.29 -6.51
N LEU A 512 8.29 27.10 -5.94
CA LEU A 512 8.51 27.13 -4.48
C LEU A 512 9.07 28.46 -3.98
N GLU A 513 9.41 29.40 -4.88
CA GLU A 513 10.00 30.68 -4.47
C GLU A 513 9.53 31.83 -5.38
N PRO A 514 8.50 32.56 -4.96
CA PRO A 514 7.58 32.32 -3.84
C PRO A 514 6.49 31.29 -4.18
N VAL A 515 5.86 30.71 -3.16
CA VAL A 515 4.70 29.82 -3.33
C VAL A 515 3.44 30.64 -3.60
N GLU A 516 2.68 30.30 -4.63
CA GLU A 516 1.38 30.90 -4.95
C GLU A 516 0.26 30.18 -4.20
N PHE A 517 -0.57 30.93 -3.48
CA PHE A 517 -1.71 30.45 -2.72
C PHE A 517 -3.01 30.52 -3.55
N PRO A 518 -4.09 29.81 -3.14
CA PRO A 518 -5.37 29.82 -3.85
C PRO A 518 -6.04 31.20 -3.99
N SER A 519 -5.57 32.21 -3.28
CA SER A 519 -6.02 33.61 -3.42
C SER A 519 -5.41 34.28 -4.67
N GLY A 520 -4.31 33.75 -5.22
CA GLY A 520 -3.44 34.37 -6.18
C GLY A 520 -2.33 35.22 -5.54
N ASP A 521 -2.33 35.33 -4.21
CA ASP A 521 -1.25 35.98 -3.49
C ASP A 521 -0.09 35.01 -3.33
N THR A 522 1.13 35.55 -3.20
CA THR A 522 2.34 34.74 -3.04
C THR A 522 2.98 35.00 -1.68
N ALA A 523 3.53 33.94 -1.08
CA ALA A 523 4.28 34.04 0.16
C ALA A 523 5.54 33.18 0.14
N THR A 524 6.52 33.55 0.98
CA THR A 524 7.78 32.81 1.10
C THR A 524 8.34 32.89 2.51
N LEU A 525 8.98 31.81 2.95
CA LEU A 525 9.83 31.79 4.14
C LEU A 525 11.32 31.96 3.77
N GLY A 526 11.64 31.90 2.47
CA GLY A 526 13.00 32.05 1.98
C GLY A 526 13.94 30.90 2.35
N ASN A 527 13.37 29.72 2.64
CA ASN A 527 14.11 28.52 3.01
C ASN A 527 13.32 27.23 2.66
N ASP A 528 13.86 26.08 3.00
CA ASP A 528 13.29 24.75 2.72
C ASP A 528 11.85 24.56 3.22
N SER A 529 11.38 25.36 4.18
CA SER A 529 9.98 25.32 4.64
C SER A 529 8.97 25.68 3.54
N ASN A 530 9.42 26.32 2.44
CA ASN A 530 8.58 26.57 1.27
C ASN A 530 8.08 25.27 0.62
N ILE A 531 8.83 24.18 0.70
CA ILE A 531 8.42 22.84 0.22
C ILE A 531 7.12 22.42 0.89
N CYS A 532 7.01 22.61 2.19
CA CYS A 532 5.82 22.26 2.97
C CYS A 532 4.58 23.03 2.47
N MET A 533 4.76 24.30 2.15
CA MET A 533 3.68 25.17 1.66
C MET A 533 3.15 24.73 0.30
N GLY A 534 3.95 24.06 -0.53
CA GLY A 534 3.50 23.52 -1.81
C GLY A 534 2.26 22.63 -1.69
N CYS A 535 2.14 21.88 -0.57
CA CYS A 535 0.96 21.07 -0.27
C CYS A 535 0.06 21.70 0.81
N HIS A 536 0.64 22.30 1.86
CA HIS A 536 -0.10 22.82 3.01
C HIS A 536 -0.66 24.23 2.82
N GLN A 537 -0.78 24.71 1.60
CA GLN A 537 -1.38 26.02 1.24
C GLN A 537 -2.91 26.01 1.24
N GLY A 538 -3.55 24.84 1.22
CA GLY A 538 -4.99 24.68 1.04
C GLY A 538 -5.41 24.66 -0.44
N ARG A 539 -6.70 24.46 -0.70
CA ARG A 539 -7.31 24.42 -2.06
C ARG A 539 -8.29 25.57 -2.32
N ALA A 540 -8.57 26.37 -1.32
CA ALA A 540 -9.44 27.54 -1.39
C ALA A 540 -8.94 28.61 -0.44
N SER A 541 -9.40 29.84 -0.63
CA SER A 541 -9.04 31.01 0.14
C SER A 541 -10.27 31.87 0.45
N GLY A 542 -10.12 32.90 1.25
CA GLY A 542 -11.15 33.94 1.43
C GLY A 542 -11.57 34.55 0.09
N GLN A 543 -10.60 34.76 -0.83
CA GLN A 543 -10.89 35.24 -2.20
C GLN A 543 -11.70 34.24 -3.02
N THR A 544 -11.48 32.94 -2.85
CA THR A 544 -12.32 31.90 -3.47
C THR A 544 -13.77 32.04 -3.01
N VAL A 545 -13.99 32.27 -1.72
CA VAL A 545 -15.33 32.48 -1.14
C VAL A 545 -15.92 33.80 -1.64
N ALA A 546 -15.15 34.89 -1.69
CA ALA A 546 -15.61 36.18 -2.21
C ALA A 546 -16.05 36.10 -3.68
N ASN A 547 -15.44 35.24 -4.48
CA ASN A 547 -15.76 35.01 -5.89
C ASN A 547 -16.82 33.93 -6.10
N ALA A 548 -17.40 33.36 -5.03
CA ALA A 548 -18.42 32.31 -5.15
C ALA A 548 -19.65 32.81 -5.91
N THR A 549 -20.15 31.97 -6.78
CA THR A 549 -21.37 32.25 -7.52
C THR A 549 -22.55 31.38 -7.01
N PRO A 550 -23.75 31.92 -6.96
CA PRO A 550 -24.93 31.13 -6.57
C PRO A 550 -25.16 29.93 -7.49
N ASN A 551 -25.53 28.80 -6.93
CA ASN A 551 -25.75 27.56 -7.68
C ASN A 551 -27.18 27.39 -8.21
N GLY A 552 -28.11 28.30 -7.87
CA GLY A 552 -29.48 28.34 -8.37
C GLY A 552 -30.38 27.17 -7.96
N THR A 553 -30.03 26.41 -6.93
CA THR A 553 -30.71 25.16 -6.53
C THR A 553 -31.91 25.39 -5.60
N VAL A 554 -32.16 26.60 -5.12
CA VAL A 554 -33.28 26.92 -4.25
C VAL A 554 -34.51 27.29 -5.09
N GLN A 555 -35.71 26.86 -4.66
CA GLN A 555 -36.98 27.11 -5.36
C GLN A 555 -37.45 28.59 -5.32
N ASP A 556 -36.81 29.45 -4.57
CA ASP A 556 -37.07 30.88 -4.50
C ASP A 556 -36.18 31.60 -5.54
N PRO A 557 -36.76 32.23 -6.58
CA PRO A 557 -35.96 32.90 -7.62
C PRO A 557 -35.23 34.16 -7.12
N ASP A 558 -35.59 34.66 -5.94
CA ASP A 558 -34.97 35.84 -5.33
C ASP A 558 -33.92 35.48 -4.27
N TYR A 559 -33.62 34.17 -4.11
CA TYR A 559 -32.68 33.69 -3.13
C TYR A 559 -31.44 33.03 -3.77
N ASP A 560 -30.30 33.62 -3.50
CA ASP A 560 -29.04 33.09 -3.90
C ASP A 560 -28.57 32.03 -2.89
N SER A 561 -28.49 30.77 -3.31
CA SER A 561 -27.92 29.67 -2.51
C SER A 561 -26.53 29.31 -3.00
N PHE A 562 -25.69 28.89 -2.07
CA PHE A 562 -24.27 28.60 -2.34
C PHE A 562 -23.91 27.18 -1.90
N ASN A 563 -23.08 26.49 -2.68
CA ASN A 563 -22.44 25.27 -2.26
C ASN A 563 -21.32 25.58 -1.28
N PHE A 564 -21.10 24.64 -0.36
CA PHE A 564 -19.96 24.71 0.57
C PHE A 564 -18.63 24.71 -0.18
N ILE A 565 -17.69 25.55 0.27
CA ILE A 565 -16.32 25.64 -0.22
C ILE A 565 -15.41 25.07 0.87
N ASN A 566 -14.53 24.14 0.49
CA ASN A 566 -13.61 23.46 1.40
C ASN A 566 -12.18 23.97 1.24
N ILE A 567 -11.59 24.48 2.31
CA ILE A 567 -10.15 24.83 2.33
C ILE A 567 -9.25 23.62 2.19
N HIS A 568 -9.77 22.43 2.50
CA HIS A 568 -9.04 21.15 2.57
C HIS A 568 -8.27 20.96 3.89
N TYR A 569 -7.76 19.74 4.11
CA TYR A 569 -7.10 19.38 5.35
C TYR A 569 -5.70 19.99 5.46
N TYR A 570 -5.30 20.32 6.69
CA TYR A 570 -3.96 20.78 7.02
C TYR A 570 -3.47 21.97 6.18
N ALA A 571 -4.37 22.93 5.93
CA ALA A 571 -4.04 24.18 5.22
C ALA A 571 -3.25 25.15 6.13
N VAL A 572 -2.16 24.63 6.71
CA VAL A 572 -1.36 25.30 7.74
C VAL A 572 -0.68 26.56 7.22
N GLY A 573 -0.19 26.54 5.96
CA GLY A 573 0.39 27.70 5.32
C GLY A 573 -0.59 28.87 5.21
N ALA A 574 -1.85 28.58 4.86
CA ALA A 574 -2.91 29.60 4.81
C ALA A 574 -3.16 30.23 6.21
N THR A 575 -3.19 29.40 7.26
CA THR A 575 -3.31 29.91 8.65
C THR A 575 -2.07 30.73 9.04
N PHE A 576 -0.87 30.21 8.77
CA PHE A 576 0.40 30.81 9.18
C PHE A 576 0.59 32.23 8.61
N PHE A 577 0.32 32.40 7.30
CA PHE A 577 0.42 33.70 6.64
C PHE A 577 -0.81 34.58 6.83
N GLY A 578 -1.94 34.03 7.19
CA GLY A 578 -3.15 34.77 7.54
C GLY A 578 -3.63 35.70 6.42
N SER A 579 -3.74 37.01 6.71
CA SER A 579 -4.24 37.99 5.75
C SER A 579 -3.28 38.26 4.58
N GLU A 580 -2.01 37.89 4.67
CA GLU A 580 -1.08 38.05 3.54
C GLU A 580 -1.42 37.17 2.35
N VAL A 581 -2.19 36.08 2.59
CA VAL A 581 -2.63 35.13 1.55
C VAL A 581 -4.15 34.89 1.56
N ASN A 582 -4.90 35.74 2.28
CA ASN A 582 -6.37 35.57 2.41
C ASN A 582 -6.80 34.17 2.78
N GLY A 583 -6.15 33.54 3.78
CA GLY A 583 -6.39 32.16 4.16
C GLY A 583 -7.86 31.86 4.55
N GLY A 584 -8.47 32.76 5.35
CA GLY A 584 -9.89 32.79 5.68
C GLY A 584 -10.66 33.87 4.93
N TYR A 585 -11.99 33.88 5.05
CA TYR A 585 -12.79 34.99 4.56
C TYR A 585 -12.73 36.16 5.54
N GLU A 586 -12.20 37.28 5.08
CA GLU A 586 -12.01 38.52 5.85
C GLU A 586 -13.17 39.48 5.61
N TYR A 587 -13.86 39.89 6.69
CA TYR A 587 -15.06 40.73 6.59
C TYR A 587 -14.67 42.17 6.31
N GLU A 588 -15.43 42.84 5.46
CA GLU A 588 -15.18 44.23 5.04
C GLU A 588 -15.24 45.19 6.24
N GLY A 589 -14.24 46.02 6.34
CA GLY A 589 -14.13 47.02 7.41
C GLY A 589 -13.38 46.55 8.68
N GLU A 590 -13.07 45.27 8.77
CA GLU A 590 -12.27 44.70 9.85
C GLU A 590 -10.79 44.59 9.43
N SER A 591 -9.92 44.44 10.42
CA SER A 591 -8.48 44.25 10.18
C SER A 591 -8.02 42.91 10.70
N TYR A 592 -7.21 42.23 9.92
CA TYR A 592 -6.69 40.91 10.23
C TYR A 592 -5.18 40.88 10.26
N VAL A 593 -4.62 39.99 11.12
CA VAL A 593 -3.17 39.85 11.20
C VAL A 593 -2.64 39.05 10.03
N GLY A 594 -1.45 39.41 9.54
CA GLY A 594 -0.71 38.65 8.54
C GLY A 594 0.09 37.50 9.14
N GLN A 595 1.25 37.23 8.55
CA GLN A 595 2.15 36.16 8.96
C GLN A 595 2.45 36.15 10.46
N ASN A 596 2.35 34.97 11.08
CA ASN A 596 2.85 34.78 12.44
C ASN A 596 4.38 34.68 12.43
N ARG A 597 5.04 35.71 12.98
CA ARG A 597 6.51 35.81 12.95
C ARG A 597 7.18 35.24 14.18
N PHE A 598 6.44 34.67 15.15
CA PHE A 598 6.98 34.17 16.42
C PHE A 598 8.02 35.10 17.08
N GLY A 599 7.86 36.43 16.94
CA GLY A 599 8.82 37.50 17.14
C GLY A 599 9.83 37.40 18.29
N ILE A 600 9.50 36.66 19.36
CA ILE A 600 10.40 36.44 20.47
C ILE A 600 11.34 35.24 20.25
N HIS A 601 10.93 34.26 19.44
CA HIS A 601 11.72 33.06 19.16
C HIS A 601 12.96 33.37 18.31
N GLU A 602 12.90 34.38 17.44
CA GLU A 602 14.06 34.83 16.66
C GLU A 602 15.21 35.37 17.51
N ALA A 603 14.92 35.80 18.74
CA ALA A 603 15.86 36.57 19.59
C ALA A 603 16.31 35.81 20.83
N LEU A 604 15.78 34.63 21.13
CA LEU A 604 16.01 33.95 22.40
C LEU A 604 16.52 32.51 22.21
N GLU A 605 17.77 32.31 22.60
CA GLU A 605 18.25 30.96 22.92
C GLU A 605 17.43 30.39 24.10
N PRO A 606 16.93 29.10 24.07
CA PRO A 606 17.18 28.05 23.07
C PRO A 606 16.11 27.94 21.97
N ALA A 607 15.28 28.97 21.76
CA ALA A 607 14.19 28.94 20.76
C ALA A 607 14.65 29.43 19.37
N GLU A 608 15.93 29.74 19.19
CA GLU A 608 16.50 30.10 17.89
C GLU A 608 16.25 28.98 16.89
N GLY A 609 15.63 29.29 15.73
CA GLY A 609 15.27 28.33 14.73
C GLY A 609 13.84 27.75 14.85
N LEU A 610 13.13 27.92 15.97
CA LEU A 610 11.73 27.47 16.12
C LEU A 610 10.76 28.55 15.61
N VAL A 611 10.88 28.91 14.34
CA VAL A 611 10.15 30.06 13.75
C VAL A 611 9.41 29.69 12.46
N ASP A 612 9.64 28.49 11.94
CA ASP A 612 9.06 28.01 10.68
C ASP A 612 8.73 26.51 10.75
N CYS A 613 8.27 25.96 9.60
CA CYS A 613 7.82 24.58 9.51
C CYS A 613 8.92 23.58 9.88
N ILE A 614 10.09 23.68 9.25
CA ILE A 614 11.21 22.77 9.48
C ILE A 614 11.77 22.94 10.89
N GLY A 615 11.94 24.18 11.35
CA GLY A 615 12.42 24.46 12.69
C GLY A 615 11.59 23.80 13.78
N CYS A 616 10.27 23.75 13.63
CA CYS A 616 9.37 23.13 14.60
C CYS A 616 9.15 21.63 14.36
N HIS A 617 8.89 21.23 13.10
CA HIS A 617 8.45 19.90 12.75
C HIS A 617 9.59 18.90 12.43
N MET A 618 10.76 19.41 12.03
CA MET A 618 11.92 18.58 11.71
C MET A 618 13.13 18.87 12.62
N ASN A 619 13.00 19.75 13.60
CA ASN A 619 14.04 20.27 14.46
C ASN A 619 15.29 19.38 14.56
N ALA A 620 16.35 19.78 13.84
CA ALA A 620 17.66 19.18 13.91
C ALA A 620 18.53 20.00 14.87
N ASP A 621 19.14 19.36 15.84
CA ASP A 621 20.21 19.95 16.62
C ASP A 621 21.56 19.32 16.26
N ASP A 622 22.67 19.86 16.78
CA ASP A 622 24.02 19.33 16.52
C ASP A 622 24.21 17.87 16.95
N ALA A 623 23.30 17.32 17.74
CA ALA A 623 23.34 15.95 18.26
C ALA A 623 22.35 15.02 17.57
N GLU A 624 21.28 15.53 16.96
CA GLU A 624 20.24 14.74 16.29
C GLU A 624 19.94 15.31 14.89
N PRO A 625 20.01 14.49 13.81
CA PRO A 625 19.67 14.93 12.47
C PRO A 625 18.18 15.23 12.34
N ALA A 626 17.80 15.96 11.27
CA ALA A 626 16.43 16.31 10.95
C ALA A 626 15.47 15.11 11.03
N LYS A 627 14.35 15.28 11.73
CA LYS A 627 13.36 14.24 12.00
C LYS A 627 12.36 14.13 10.85
N HIS A 628 12.16 12.93 10.38
CA HIS A 628 11.23 12.61 9.28
C HIS A 628 9.90 12.05 9.77
N THR A 629 9.61 12.13 11.08
CA THR A 629 8.25 11.90 11.61
C THR A 629 7.35 13.10 11.44
N PHE A 630 7.94 14.30 11.23
CA PHE A 630 7.25 15.59 11.14
C PHE A 630 6.41 15.96 12.38
N VAL A 631 6.64 15.27 13.49
CA VAL A 631 5.96 15.52 14.77
C VAL A 631 6.84 16.39 15.66
N PRO A 632 6.39 17.62 16.03
CA PRO A 632 7.14 18.48 16.93
C PRO A 632 7.34 17.81 18.31
N LYS A 633 8.48 18.03 18.94
CA LYS A 633 8.71 17.54 20.31
C LYS A 633 8.26 18.60 21.32
N ILE A 634 7.37 18.25 22.23
CA ILE A 634 6.96 19.11 23.35
C ILE A 634 8.16 19.49 24.23
N ALA A 635 9.18 18.64 24.33
CA ALA A 635 10.39 18.91 25.09
C ALA A 635 11.15 20.14 24.59
N ASP A 636 11.15 20.40 23.27
CA ASP A 636 11.83 21.55 22.65
C ASP A 636 11.14 22.87 23.07
N CYS A 637 9.85 22.83 23.32
CA CYS A 637 9.05 23.96 23.77
C CYS A 637 9.12 24.18 25.30
N ASN A 638 9.33 23.10 26.07
CA ASN A 638 9.25 23.09 27.54
C ASN A 638 10.38 23.92 28.22
N ALA A 639 11.43 24.28 27.49
CA ALA A 639 12.45 25.19 27.98
C ALA A 639 11.87 26.56 28.43
N CYS A 640 10.81 27.02 27.75
CA CYS A 640 10.11 28.25 28.03
C CYS A 640 8.62 28.05 28.34
N HIS A 641 7.96 27.10 27.71
CA HIS A 641 6.54 26.82 27.86
C HIS A 641 6.33 25.58 28.73
N GLN A 642 5.97 25.75 29.98
CA GLN A 642 5.72 24.63 30.89
C GLN A 642 4.36 23.94 30.56
N GLY A 643 4.36 22.63 30.43
CA GLY A 643 3.15 21.84 30.18
C GLY A 643 3.47 20.40 29.80
N GLY A 644 2.51 19.49 29.97
CA GLY A 644 2.66 18.06 29.60
C GLY A 644 2.23 17.73 28.16
N SER A 645 1.65 18.71 27.44
CA SER A 645 1.19 18.56 26.07
C SER A 645 1.11 19.93 25.39
N PHE A 646 1.02 19.97 24.06
CA PHE A 646 0.92 21.22 23.28
C PHE A 646 -0.31 22.06 23.69
N ILE A 647 -1.45 21.43 23.97
CA ILE A 647 -2.68 22.13 24.40
C ILE A 647 -2.63 22.64 25.83
N SER A 648 -1.70 22.15 26.65
CA SER A 648 -1.51 22.55 28.06
C SER A 648 -0.26 23.43 28.27
N MET A 649 0.48 23.76 27.20
CA MET A 649 1.65 24.64 27.27
C MET A 649 1.27 26.01 27.84
N SER A 650 2.06 26.51 28.82
CA SER A 650 1.84 27.81 29.40
C SER A 650 2.05 28.94 28.38
N GLY A 651 1.39 30.10 28.63
CA GLY A 651 1.50 31.28 27.78
C GLY A 651 0.50 31.30 26.63
N SER A 652 0.87 31.93 25.53
CA SER A 652 -0.01 32.16 24.37
C SER A 652 -0.65 30.88 23.79
N PRO A 653 0.07 29.76 23.65
CA PRO A 653 -0.52 28.53 23.07
C PRO A 653 -1.78 28.05 23.83
N ALA A 654 -1.70 27.92 25.15
CA ALA A 654 -2.85 27.46 25.94
C ALA A 654 -4.02 28.47 25.92
N ILE A 655 -3.71 29.77 25.91
CA ILE A 655 -4.72 30.83 25.83
C ILE A 655 -5.45 30.73 24.48
N PHE A 656 -4.73 30.67 23.38
CA PHE A 656 -5.33 30.59 22.05
C PHE A 656 -6.07 29.26 21.81
N TYR A 657 -5.56 28.13 22.33
CA TYR A 657 -6.27 26.87 22.25
C TYR A 657 -7.67 26.96 22.87
N GLN A 658 -7.74 27.42 24.13
CA GLN A 658 -9.02 27.58 24.84
C GLN A 658 -9.94 28.57 24.14
N GLN A 659 -9.39 29.68 23.66
CA GLN A 659 -10.14 30.71 22.96
C GLN A 659 -10.72 30.21 21.64
N ILE A 660 -9.93 29.52 20.83
CA ILE A 660 -10.35 28.99 19.53
C ILE A 660 -11.42 27.91 19.72
N GLU A 661 -11.26 26.99 20.68
CA GLU A 661 -12.26 25.96 20.95
C GLU A 661 -13.59 26.54 21.44
N ALA A 662 -13.55 27.59 22.28
CA ALA A 662 -14.77 28.30 22.68
C ALA A 662 -15.45 28.97 21.46
N LEU A 663 -14.69 29.74 20.68
CA LEU A 663 -15.22 30.42 19.50
C LEU A 663 -15.72 29.46 18.41
N LYS A 664 -15.06 28.31 18.19
CA LYS A 664 -15.57 27.26 17.28
C LYS A 664 -16.92 26.73 17.73
N SER A 665 -17.07 26.44 19.03
CA SER A 665 -18.34 25.97 19.59
C SER A 665 -19.45 27.02 19.44
N GLU A 666 -19.13 28.28 19.71
CA GLU A 666 -20.05 29.41 19.59
C GLU A 666 -20.46 29.67 18.12
N LEU A 667 -19.49 29.60 17.20
CA LEU A 667 -19.76 29.76 15.78
C LEU A 667 -20.65 28.63 15.23
N LEU A 668 -20.38 27.39 15.62
CA LEU A 668 -21.24 26.27 15.22
C LEU A 668 -22.69 26.47 15.71
N ALA A 669 -22.86 26.88 16.97
CA ALA A 669 -24.17 27.16 17.53
C ALA A 669 -24.86 28.37 16.80
N ALA A 670 -24.10 29.41 16.45
CA ALA A 670 -24.61 30.57 15.71
C ALA A 670 -25.04 30.18 14.28
N ILE A 671 -24.28 29.36 13.56
CA ILE A 671 -24.63 28.82 12.24
C ILE A 671 -25.94 27.98 12.33
N GLN A 672 -26.05 27.10 13.34
CA GLN A 672 -27.25 26.29 13.56
C GLN A 672 -28.49 27.13 13.89
N ALA A 673 -28.29 28.14 14.71
CA ALA A 673 -29.39 29.09 15.02
C ALA A 673 -29.80 29.90 13.77
N TYR A 674 -28.85 30.41 13.00
CA TYR A 674 -29.06 31.15 11.77
C TYR A 674 -29.86 30.33 10.75
N ALA A 675 -29.53 29.05 10.59
CA ALA A 675 -30.23 28.13 9.70
C ALA A 675 -31.69 27.88 10.04
N THR A 676 -32.14 28.14 11.28
CA THR A 676 -33.50 27.84 11.79
C THR A 676 -34.31 29.05 12.20
N THR A 677 -33.74 30.25 12.27
CA THR A 677 -34.40 31.47 12.81
C THR A 677 -35.13 32.32 11.78
N GLY A 678 -35.28 31.88 10.53
CA GLY A 678 -35.94 32.63 9.46
C GLY A 678 -35.03 33.63 8.75
N ALA A 679 -33.74 33.58 8.98
CA ALA A 679 -32.73 34.32 8.22
C ALA A 679 -32.58 33.77 6.79
N LEU A 680 -32.99 32.50 6.58
CA LEU A 680 -33.02 31.81 5.30
C LEU A 680 -34.47 31.58 4.88
N PRO A 681 -34.83 31.62 3.57
CA PRO A 681 -36.14 31.29 3.06
C PRO A 681 -36.60 29.87 3.41
N ILE A 682 -35.67 28.95 3.54
CA ILE A 682 -35.89 27.56 3.90
C ILE A 682 -35.25 27.33 5.26
N ASN A 683 -36.07 27.11 6.28
CA ASN A 683 -35.56 26.70 7.60
C ASN A 683 -35.18 25.23 7.56
N SER A 684 -33.91 24.97 7.29
CA SER A 684 -33.32 23.62 7.29
C SER A 684 -32.32 23.53 8.43
N PRO A 685 -32.59 22.76 9.50
CA PRO A 685 -31.62 22.50 10.53
C PRO A 685 -30.36 21.93 9.91
N ILE A 686 -29.19 22.38 10.41
CA ILE A 686 -27.85 21.97 9.91
C ILE A 686 -27.08 21.26 10.98
N VAL A 687 -26.32 20.23 10.56
CA VAL A 687 -25.36 19.52 11.39
C VAL A 687 -24.01 19.49 10.69
N TYR A 688 -22.96 19.58 11.50
CA TYR A 688 -21.58 19.41 11.06
C TYR A 688 -21.11 17.99 11.37
N ASP A 689 -20.53 17.31 10.37
CA ASP A 689 -19.85 16.05 10.51
C ASP A 689 -18.40 16.23 10.06
N SER A 690 -17.45 15.94 10.93
CA SER A 690 -16.01 16.18 10.65
C SER A 690 -15.40 15.15 9.71
N VAL A 691 -16.07 14.02 9.48
CA VAL A 691 -15.58 12.88 8.70
C VAL A 691 -16.21 12.84 7.30
N ALA A 692 -17.54 12.92 7.22
CA ALA A 692 -18.24 12.79 5.95
C ALA A 692 -18.16 14.06 5.10
N TYR A 693 -17.70 13.95 3.83
CA TYR A 693 -17.75 15.07 2.88
C TYR A 693 -19.19 15.30 2.37
N PRO A 694 -19.70 16.53 2.22
CA PRO A 694 -19.02 17.83 2.37
C PRO A 694 -19.13 18.47 3.78
N TYR A 695 -19.16 17.72 4.84
CA TYR A 695 -19.14 18.08 6.26
C TYR A 695 -20.41 18.77 6.81
N TRP A 696 -21.17 19.44 5.97
CA TRP A 696 -22.36 20.16 6.35
C TRP A 696 -23.60 19.50 5.76
N PHE A 697 -24.50 19.05 6.62
CA PHE A 697 -25.65 18.25 6.24
C PHE A 697 -26.96 18.83 6.82
N LYS A 698 -28.08 18.55 6.15
CA LYS A 698 -29.40 18.82 6.73
C LYS A 698 -29.63 17.84 7.88
N ASP A 699 -29.94 18.37 9.06
CA ASP A 699 -30.33 17.56 10.20
C ASP A 699 -31.77 17.08 10.04
N ASN A 700 -31.91 15.96 9.37
CA ASN A 700 -33.20 15.28 9.11
C ASN A 700 -33.31 13.92 9.79
N GLY A 701 -32.36 13.58 10.68
CA GLY A 701 -32.30 12.31 11.41
C GLY A 701 -31.82 11.11 10.59
N GLN A 702 -31.28 11.31 9.38
CA GLN A 702 -30.81 10.23 8.49
C GLN A 702 -29.28 10.02 8.51
N GLY A 703 -28.54 10.73 9.36
CA GLY A 703 -27.10 10.74 9.33
C GLY A 703 -26.50 11.49 8.13
N ALA A 704 -25.15 11.60 8.11
CA ALA A 704 -24.42 12.30 7.06
C ALA A 704 -24.34 11.45 5.79
N ASN A 705 -24.85 11.96 4.66
CA ASN A 705 -24.65 11.36 3.34
C ASN A 705 -24.74 12.46 2.27
N TYR A 706 -24.12 12.23 1.11
CA TYR A 706 -24.06 13.24 0.03
C TYR A 706 -25.43 13.72 -0.44
N GLY A 707 -26.48 12.90 -0.32
CA GLY A 707 -27.86 13.23 -0.72
C GLY A 707 -28.54 14.26 0.20
N ASN A 708 -28.12 14.35 1.49
CA ASN A 708 -28.63 15.33 2.44
C ASN A 708 -27.64 16.46 2.76
N ARG A 709 -26.60 16.64 1.90
CA ARG A 709 -25.68 17.77 2.04
C ARG A 709 -26.42 19.11 2.11
N TYR A 710 -25.88 20.05 2.87
CA TYR A 710 -26.50 21.36 3.03
C TYR A 710 -26.21 22.25 1.81
N VAL A 711 -27.28 22.66 1.12
CA VAL A 711 -27.21 23.48 -0.12
C VAL A 711 -28.04 24.76 -0.01
N ASP A 712 -28.58 25.08 1.18
CA ASP A 712 -29.48 26.21 1.38
C ASP A 712 -28.75 27.43 2.01
N ALA A 713 -27.39 27.43 2.05
CA ALA A 713 -26.64 28.54 2.60
C ALA A 713 -26.73 29.79 1.72
N ASN A 714 -26.97 30.96 2.34
CA ASN A 714 -26.69 32.24 1.70
C ASN A 714 -25.22 32.61 1.82
N PHE A 715 -24.84 33.76 1.27
CA PHE A 715 -23.43 34.19 1.26
C PHE A 715 -22.86 34.36 2.67
N ASP A 716 -23.56 35.02 3.58
CA ASP A 716 -23.12 35.22 4.96
C ASP A 716 -22.89 33.88 5.68
N MET A 717 -23.81 32.93 5.45
CA MET A 717 -23.66 31.59 6.03
C MET A 717 -22.48 30.82 5.40
N LEU A 718 -22.25 30.94 4.09
CA LEU A 718 -21.11 30.36 3.40
C LEU A 718 -19.80 30.85 4.00
N THR A 719 -19.66 32.17 4.22
CA THR A 719 -18.43 32.78 4.81
C THR A 719 -18.17 32.25 6.21
N ALA A 720 -19.22 32.14 7.03
CA ALA A 720 -19.12 31.59 8.39
C ALA A 720 -18.76 30.09 8.40
N MET A 721 -19.39 29.30 7.53
CA MET A 721 -19.09 27.88 7.36
C MET A 721 -17.65 27.66 6.88
N TYR A 722 -17.16 28.52 5.98
CA TYR A 722 -15.78 28.45 5.49
C TYR A 722 -14.78 28.77 6.61
N ASN A 723 -14.98 29.85 7.34
CA ASN A 723 -14.10 30.24 8.44
C ASN A 723 -14.10 29.20 9.58
N TYR A 724 -15.24 28.54 9.83
CA TYR A 724 -15.29 27.40 10.73
C TYR A 724 -14.36 26.28 10.25
N GLN A 725 -14.37 25.98 8.96
CA GLN A 725 -13.51 24.95 8.37
C GLN A 725 -12.03 25.33 8.42
N VAL A 726 -11.67 26.59 8.20
CA VAL A 726 -10.28 27.06 8.37
C VAL A 726 -9.76 26.69 9.76
N ALA A 727 -10.55 26.99 10.80
CA ALA A 727 -10.17 26.65 12.18
C ALA A 727 -10.24 25.14 12.48
N ALA A 728 -11.11 24.38 11.82
CA ALA A 728 -11.28 22.96 12.07
C ALA A 728 -10.25 22.08 11.34
N LYS A 729 -9.76 22.55 10.17
CA LYS A 729 -8.83 21.80 9.32
C LYS A 729 -7.34 22.07 9.63
N ASP A 730 -7.05 23.01 10.51
CA ASP A 730 -5.73 23.20 11.11
C ASP A 730 -5.80 22.95 12.63
N PRO A 731 -5.59 21.72 13.10
CA PRO A 731 -5.60 21.40 14.53
C PRO A 731 -4.55 22.15 15.36
N GLY A 732 -3.46 22.59 14.70
CA GLY A 732 -2.38 23.40 15.28
C GLY A 732 -2.58 24.92 15.16
N GLY A 733 -3.73 25.39 14.68
CA GLY A 733 -4.00 26.80 14.38
C GLY A 733 -3.73 27.76 15.54
N TYR A 734 -3.87 27.28 16.79
CA TYR A 734 -3.55 28.05 18.00
C TYR A 734 -2.04 28.34 18.17
N ILE A 735 -1.18 27.53 17.53
CA ILE A 735 0.27 27.78 17.44
C ILE A 735 0.60 28.49 16.11
N HIS A 736 0.05 27.99 15.00
CA HIS A 736 0.38 28.51 13.68
C HIS A 736 0.01 29.99 13.52
N ASN A 737 -1.19 30.40 13.90
CA ASN A 737 -1.62 31.80 13.99
C ASN A 737 -2.93 31.95 14.78
N GLY A 738 -2.83 31.80 16.09
CA GLY A 738 -3.99 31.82 16.98
C GLY A 738 -4.78 33.14 16.97
N VAL A 739 -4.13 34.27 16.69
CA VAL A 739 -4.79 35.58 16.57
C VAL A 739 -5.67 35.60 15.33
N TYR A 740 -5.12 35.22 14.18
CA TYR A 740 -5.85 35.21 12.90
C TYR A 740 -7.10 34.34 12.96
N ILE A 741 -6.95 33.09 13.42
CA ILE A 741 -8.07 32.17 13.57
C ILE A 741 -9.14 32.74 14.52
N SER A 742 -8.73 33.33 15.63
CA SER A 742 -9.66 33.94 16.58
C SER A 742 -10.42 35.11 15.98
N GLN A 743 -9.77 35.97 15.17
CA GLN A 743 -10.40 37.06 14.45
C GLN A 743 -11.46 36.57 13.46
N LEU A 744 -11.12 35.55 12.64
CA LEU A 744 -12.06 34.97 11.68
C LEU A 744 -13.31 34.40 12.37
N LEU A 745 -13.12 33.62 13.43
CA LEU A 745 -14.23 33.02 14.19
C LEU A 745 -15.09 34.10 14.88
N TYR A 746 -14.44 35.10 15.48
CA TYR A 746 -15.14 36.20 16.15
C TYR A 746 -16.09 36.93 15.19
N ASP A 747 -15.58 37.38 14.05
CA ASP A 747 -16.36 38.17 13.10
C ASP A 747 -17.45 37.31 12.41
N SER A 748 -17.17 36.03 12.21
CA SER A 748 -18.18 35.07 11.72
C SER A 748 -19.34 34.91 12.72
N ILE A 749 -19.08 34.84 14.02
CA ILE A 749 -20.14 34.79 15.05
C ILE A 749 -20.98 36.06 15.01
N VAL A 750 -20.35 37.23 14.91
CA VAL A 750 -21.03 38.52 14.84
C VAL A 750 -21.92 38.58 13.57
N THR A 751 -21.41 38.15 12.42
CA THR A 751 -22.16 38.07 11.15
C THR A 751 -23.37 37.15 11.24
N MET A 752 -23.24 36.02 11.97
CA MET A 752 -24.38 35.12 12.24
C MET A 752 -25.33 35.66 13.31
N GLY A 753 -25.16 36.88 13.80
CA GLY A 753 -26.00 37.51 14.83
C GLY A 753 -25.73 37.02 16.26
N GLY A 754 -24.63 36.29 16.47
CA GLY A 754 -24.16 35.85 17.77
C GLY A 754 -23.40 36.93 18.52
N THR A 755 -23.00 36.62 19.77
CA THR A 755 -22.16 37.50 20.62
C THR A 755 -21.00 36.65 21.12
N PRO A 756 -19.78 36.87 20.61
CA PRO A 756 -18.62 36.11 21.07
C PRO A 756 -18.33 36.33 22.57
N SER A 757 -17.95 35.26 23.27
CA SER A 757 -17.56 35.30 24.68
C SER A 757 -16.22 36.02 24.91
N VAL A 758 -15.37 36.00 23.91
CA VAL A 758 -14.07 36.66 23.91
C VAL A 758 -14.26 38.17 23.66
N GLN A 759 -13.82 39.01 24.57
CA GLN A 759 -13.93 40.46 24.45
C GLN A 759 -12.65 41.11 24.96
N PRO A 760 -12.10 42.15 24.32
CA PRO A 760 -12.50 42.68 23.01
C PRO A 760 -12.19 41.72 21.87
N ARG A 761 -12.52 42.09 20.63
CA ARG A 761 -12.08 41.37 19.42
C ARG A 761 -10.56 41.14 19.48
N PRO A 762 -10.11 39.91 19.23
CA PRO A 762 -8.69 39.53 19.28
C PRO A 762 -7.78 40.31 18.35
#